data_9bc6709b96f30139d50c819555a977c3
#
_entry.id   9bc6709b96f30139d50c819555a977c3
#
_cell.length_a   1.000
_cell.length_b   1.000
_cell.length_c   1.000
_cell.angle_alpha   90.00
_cell.angle_beta   90.00
_cell.angle_gamma   90.00
#
_symmetry.space_group_name_H-M   'P 1'
#
loop_
_entity.id
_entity.type
_entity.pdbx_description
1 polymer ?
#
loop_
_entity_poly.entity_id
_entity_poly.type
_entity_poly.pdbx_seq_one_letter_code
_entity_poly.pdbx_strand_id
1 'polypeptide(L)'
;MMTVSGLTLVSRILGFLRDVLIARFVGTGPVADAFVAAFRFPNMFRRIFGEGAYNAAFVPLFGRKCEEQGSEAAVGFARNTFSALVWAVGILTLVAIPCMHWIMMVVVPGFLPKFEKDLGGIGHGKSFYECRVEVKGAREIYFQITGKSEAAVRHWSARTRVEDMHLLDPEGNKRKLLVSLKDEGFPIVASGQKEIASEGLILTQLSLSGDKHSGVGRDVDPRKRFVPREGEDVLEVIFGIDPTGLARIQLPQDHGMEHFVVQVMVGKVDEGTEIREAVLRIFRNHPENFDLTVALSRIMFCYLFFMALVAHLSGVLNTFRYFAVPAGAPILLNLVMLGSLGLVWFMRWEGDLEVGKSLAWGVALAGCLQFVVLWIACSRAGAAMVPHKPLWNPELKKLLFLMGPGVIAAGIQQVNLLVGGVIASFQQGAISTLYYADRVNQLPLGMIGIALGIVLLPEVTRRLRSGREAEAAHSILRGMELAMLLTLPAAAAMVAVHEPLIQGLFAGEKFSAEDVAKTGWALAGFALGLPGYVLIKVLQPAYFAREDTKRPMIMAGVAVAVNIGCSLLLFRLLLPGGYGHVGIAIATAVSAWVNVVLLWRGMDGFVKIPRSEWQRLLRMALASLLMGAVVYLAGLALESWLSGTVWQRMIALALIVGTGITVYGALVLSLGATSLSALRSSLMADRGREN
;
A
#
# COMPACT_ATOMS: atom_id res chain seq x y z
N MET A 1 10.89 -27.89 13.67
CA MET A 1 11.12 -26.87 12.62
C MET A 1 10.21 -27.03 11.40
N MET A 2 10.04 -28.21 10.83
CA MET A 2 9.18 -28.44 9.64
C MET A 2 7.75 -27.92 9.79
N THR A 3 7.10 -28.10 10.94
CA THR A 3 5.72 -27.62 11.21
C THR A 3 5.59 -26.09 11.13
N VAL A 4 6.55 -25.35 11.69
CA VAL A 4 6.52 -23.88 11.68
C VAL A 4 6.73 -23.35 10.27
N SER A 5 7.70 -23.90 9.53
CA SER A 5 7.96 -23.53 8.13
C SER A 5 6.77 -23.84 7.24
N GLY A 6 6.13 -25.00 7.43
CA GLY A 6 4.92 -25.39 6.70
C GLY A 6 3.75 -24.45 6.96
N LEU A 7 3.46 -24.11 8.24
CA LEU A 7 2.40 -23.17 8.59
C LEU A 7 2.67 -21.77 8.05
N THR A 8 3.93 -21.33 8.06
CA THR A 8 4.31 -20.03 7.48
C THR A 8 4.09 -20.01 5.97
N LEU A 9 4.43 -21.10 5.26
CA LEU A 9 4.20 -21.21 3.82
C LEU A 9 2.70 -21.19 3.49
N VAL A 10 1.89 -21.96 4.21
CA VAL A 10 0.42 -21.97 4.06
C VAL A 10 -0.14 -20.56 4.28
N SER A 11 0.30 -19.87 5.33
CA SER A 11 -0.13 -18.50 5.61
C SER A 11 0.20 -17.54 4.46
N ARG A 12 1.37 -17.67 3.83
CA ARG A 12 1.78 -16.84 2.69
C ARG A 12 0.95 -17.11 1.44
N ILE A 13 0.69 -18.37 1.14
CA ILE A 13 -0.14 -18.77 0.01
C ILE A 13 -1.57 -18.23 0.18
N LEU A 14 -2.17 -18.43 1.35
CA LEU A 14 -3.50 -17.91 1.66
C LEU A 14 -3.54 -16.38 1.65
N GLY A 15 -2.49 -15.73 2.15
CA GLY A 15 -2.37 -14.28 2.12
C GLY A 15 -2.30 -13.72 0.70
N PHE A 16 -1.54 -14.37 -0.17
CA PHE A 16 -1.47 -13.97 -1.58
C PHE A 16 -2.80 -14.23 -2.31
N LEU A 17 -3.44 -15.39 -2.10
CA LEU A 17 -4.76 -15.69 -2.65
C LEU A 17 -5.81 -14.67 -2.21
N ARG A 18 -5.80 -14.30 -0.93
CA ARG A 18 -6.67 -13.22 -0.41
C ARG A 18 -6.45 -11.91 -1.17
N ASP A 19 -5.19 -11.49 -1.36
CA ASP A 19 -4.87 -10.23 -2.02
C ASP A 19 -5.27 -10.24 -3.51
N VAL A 20 -5.14 -11.39 -4.19
CA VAL A 20 -5.66 -11.60 -5.56
C VAL A 20 -7.18 -11.46 -5.60
N LEU A 21 -7.88 -12.07 -4.66
CA LEU A 21 -9.35 -11.97 -4.61
C LEU A 21 -9.80 -10.56 -4.25
N ILE A 22 -9.15 -9.87 -3.31
CA ILE A 22 -9.45 -8.46 -3.00
C ILE A 22 -9.31 -7.61 -4.27
N ALA A 23 -8.22 -7.77 -5.04
CA ALA A 23 -8.03 -7.03 -6.28
C ALA A 23 -9.16 -7.29 -7.29
N ARG A 24 -9.62 -8.53 -7.42
CA ARG A 24 -10.72 -8.88 -8.34
C ARG A 24 -12.08 -8.36 -7.90
N PHE A 25 -12.35 -8.34 -6.59
CA PHE A 25 -13.65 -7.91 -6.04
C PHE A 25 -13.74 -6.39 -5.83
N VAL A 26 -12.62 -5.72 -5.54
CA VAL A 26 -12.61 -4.29 -5.16
C VAL A 26 -11.90 -3.42 -6.20
N GLY A 27 -10.96 -3.98 -6.97
CA GLY A 27 -10.17 -3.24 -7.96
C GLY A 27 -9.14 -2.29 -7.35
N THR A 28 -8.87 -1.16 -8.03
CA THR A 28 -8.00 -0.06 -7.57
C THR A 28 -8.79 1.22 -7.28
N GLY A 29 -10.11 1.12 -7.18
CA GLY A 29 -11.01 2.27 -6.97
C GLY A 29 -10.93 2.90 -5.57
N PRO A 30 -11.83 3.86 -5.32
CA PRO A 30 -11.91 4.60 -4.06
C PRO A 30 -11.95 3.71 -2.81
N VAL A 31 -12.74 2.64 -2.84
CA VAL A 31 -12.89 1.70 -1.72
C VAL A 31 -11.60 0.91 -1.46
N ALA A 32 -10.88 0.52 -2.53
CA ALA A 32 -9.59 -0.15 -2.39
C ALA A 32 -8.56 0.75 -1.72
N ASP A 33 -8.47 2.02 -2.17
CA ASP A 33 -7.57 3.01 -1.56
C ASP A 33 -7.92 3.26 -0.09
N ALA A 34 -9.19 3.45 0.22
CA ALA A 34 -9.67 3.64 1.58
C ALA A 34 -9.38 2.43 2.48
N PHE A 35 -9.67 1.21 1.99
CA PHE A 35 -9.41 -0.03 2.72
C PHE A 35 -7.90 -0.24 2.97
N VAL A 36 -7.07 -0.08 1.94
CA VAL A 36 -5.62 -0.28 2.08
C VAL A 36 -5.01 0.77 3.00
N ALA A 37 -5.43 2.05 2.90
CA ALA A 37 -4.99 3.11 3.79
C ALA A 37 -5.38 2.82 5.25
N ALA A 38 -6.64 2.44 5.47
CA ALA A 38 -7.16 2.09 6.79
C ALA A 38 -6.45 0.85 7.39
N PHE A 39 -6.16 -0.17 6.59
CA PHE A 39 -5.49 -1.40 7.03
C PHE A 39 -4.00 -1.20 7.33
N ARG A 40 -3.33 -0.28 6.61
CA ARG A 40 -1.90 0.01 6.85
C ARG A 40 -1.63 0.47 8.28
N PHE A 41 -2.50 1.30 8.83
CA PHE A 41 -2.28 1.92 10.13
C PHE A 41 -2.23 0.90 11.28
N PRO A 42 -3.23 0.05 11.53
CA PRO A 42 -3.13 -0.98 12.56
C PRO A 42 -2.05 -2.03 12.25
N ASN A 43 -1.79 -2.33 10.97
CA ASN A 43 -0.74 -3.26 10.58
C ASN A 43 0.69 -2.72 10.85
N MET A 44 0.89 -1.41 10.78
CA MET A 44 2.13 -0.74 11.16
C MET A 44 2.44 -0.99 12.65
N PHE A 45 1.48 -0.77 13.52
CA PHE A 45 1.65 -1.02 14.95
C PHE A 45 1.85 -2.52 15.25
N ARG A 46 1.14 -3.41 14.55
CA ARG A 46 1.38 -4.85 14.65
C ARG A 46 2.83 -5.22 14.38
N ARG A 47 3.45 -4.62 13.36
CA ARG A 47 4.87 -4.86 13.04
C ARG A 47 5.80 -4.31 14.10
N ILE A 48 5.54 -3.13 14.65
CA ILE A 48 6.36 -2.52 15.71
C ILE A 48 6.29 -3.38 16.98
N PHE A 49 5.09 -3.77 17.41
CA PHE A 49 4.90 -4.51 18.65
C PHE A 49 5.12 -6.02 18.48
N GLY A 50 4.56 -6.64 17.43
CA GLY A 50 4.52 -8.10 17.29
C GLY A 50 5.79 -8.71 16.70
N GLU A 51 6.38 -8.06 15.73
CA GLU A 51 7.53 -8.61 14.99
C GLU A 51 8.87 -8.01 15.40
N GLY A 52 8.88 -6.94 16.21
CA GLY A 52 10.08 -6.18 16.51
C GLY A 52 10.38 -6.01 17.98
N ALA A 53 10.22 -4.79 18.48
CA ALA A 53 10.74 -4.32 19.76
C ALA A 53 10.22 -5.07 20.98
N TYR A 54 8.93 -5.42 20.99
CA TYR A 54 8.31 -6.06 22.15
C TYR A 54 8.89 -7.46 22.40
N ASN A 55 8.80 -8.34 21.41
CA ASN A 55 9.26 -9.73 21.56
C ASN A 55 10.79 -9.82 21.75
N ALA A 56 11.56 -8.94 21.14
CA ALA A 56 13.01 -8.85 21.35
C ALA A 56 13.40 -8.50 22.79
N ALA A 57 12.58 -7.72 23.49
CA ALA A 57 12.81 -7.36 24.88
C ALA A 57 12.14 -8.35 25.85
N PHE A 58 10.91 -8.78 25.58
CA PHE A 58 10.12 -9.61 26.47
C PHE A 58 10.61 -11.05 26.56
N VAL A 59 10.87 -11.71 25.44
CA VAL A 59 11.22 -13.15 25.40
C VAL A 59 12.50 -13.46 26.18
N PRO A 60 13.62 -12.71 26.06
CA PRO A 60 14.81 -12.95 26.86
C PRO A 60 14.61 -12.71 28.36
N LEU A 61 13.84 -11.67 28.72
CA LEU A 61 13.54 -11.39 30.14
C LEU A 61 12.67 -12.48 30.78
N PHE A 62 11.64 -12.91 30.04
CA PHE A 62 10.73 -13.96 30.45
C PHE A 62 11.45 -15.31 30.54
N GLY A 63 12.29 -15.66 29.55
CA GLY A 63 13.08 -16.89 29.54
C GLY A 63 14.07 -16.96 30.69
N ARG A 64 14.84 -15.88 30.95
CA ARG A 64 15.75 -15.79 32.08
C ARG A 64 15.01 -15.99 33.39
N LYS A 65 13.82 -15.37 33.54
CA LYS A 65 13.03 -15.50 34.75
C LYS A 65 12.50 -16.92 34.96
N CYS A 66 12.16 -17.63 33.89
CA CYS A 66 11.82 -19.06 33.96
C CYS A 66 12.97 -19.90 34.50
N GLU A 67 14.22 -19.58 34.11
CA GLU A 67 15.41 -20.32 34.52
C GLU A 67 15.85 -19.97 35.95
N GLU A 68 15.85 -18.68 36.33
CA GLU A 68 16.37 -18.20 37.63
C GLU A 68 15.37 -18.32 38.78
N GLN A 69 14.05 -18.10 38.53
CA GLN A 69 13.02 -17.98 39.53
C GLN A 69 11.87 -18.98 39.42
N GLY A 70 11.94 -19.84 38.38
CA GLY A 70 10.91 -20.82 38.09
C GLY A 70 9.72 -20.30 37.27
N SER A 71 8.90 -21.23 36.82
CA SER A 71 7.80 -20.95 35.88
C SER A 71 6.70 -20.09 36.50
N GLU A 72 6.42 -20.23 37.80
CA GLU A 72 5.35 -19.50 38.48
C GLU A 72 5.66 -18.00 38.60
N ALA A 73 6.86 -17.64 39.00
CA ALA A 73 7.32 -16.25 39.06
C ALA A 73 7.38 -15.61 37.69
N ALA A 74 7.82 -16.36 36.68
CA ALA A 74 7.82 -15.90 35.31
C ALA A 74 6.39 -15.65 34.79
N VAL A 75 5.45 -16.54 35.03
CA VAL A 75 4.03 -16.35 34.64
C VAL A 75 3.44 -15.14 35.38
N GLY A 76 3.81 -14.89 36.64
CA GLY A 76 3.44 -13.67 37.35
C GLY A 76 3.91 -12.39 36.64
N PHE A 77 5.17 -12.36 36.18
CA PHE A 77 5.70 -11.26 35.37
C PHE A 77 4.95 -11.11 34.04
N ALA A 78 4.68 -12.23 33.32
CA ALA A 78 3.94 -12.21 32.10
C ALA A 78 2.51 -11.68 32.29
N ARG A 79 1.79 -12.09 33.36
CA ARG A 79 0.47 -11.57 33.72
C ARG A 79 0.47 -10.06 33.94
N ASN A 80 1.47 -9.54 34.70
CA ASN A 80 1.58 -8.12 34.91
C ASN A 80 1.84 -7.34 33.63
N THR A 81 2.73 -7.87 32.79
CA THR A 81 3.00 -7.27 31.47
C THR A 81 1.79 -7.34 30.52
N PHE A 82 1.07 -8.47 30.54
CA PHE A 82 -0.20 -8.61 29.82
C PHE A 82 -1.22 -7.56 30.24
N SER A 83 -1.37 -7.38 31.56
CA SER A 83 -2.29 -6.38 32.12
C SER A 83 -1.87 -4.96 31.73
N ALA A 84 -0.58 -4.64 31.80
CA ALA A 84 -0.06 -3.35 31.33
C ALA A 84 -0.36 -3.09 29.84
N LEU A 85 -0.24 -4.12 28.98
CA LEU A 85 -0.60 -4.02 27.57
C LEU A 85 -2.11 -3.82 27.36
N VAL A 86 -2.95 -4.59 28.08
CA VAL A 86 -4.41 -4.44 28.00
C VAL A 86 -4.82 -3.00 28.30
N TRP A 87 -4.29 -2.42 29.36
CA TRP A 87 -4.61 -1.05 29.77
C TRP A 87 -4.02 -0.03 28.79
N ALA A 88 -2.73 -0.12 28.46
CA ALA A 88 -2.06 0.87 27.61
C ALA A 88 -2.62 0.89 26.19
N VAL A 89 -2.75 -0.30 25.54
CA VAL A 89 -3.25 -0.39 24.17
C VAL A 89 -4.76 -0.23 24.14
N GLY A 90 -5.49 -0.66 25.19
CA GLY A 90 -6.92 -0.44 25.35
C GLY A 90 -7.26 1.04 25.41
N ILE A 91 -6.58 1.80 26.26
CA ILE A 91 -6.76 3.27 26.36
C ILE A 91 -6.39 3.93 25.02
N LEU A 92 -5.25 3.53 24.42
CA LEU A 92 -4.85 4.05 23.11
C LEU A 92 -5.94 3.81 22.06
N THR A 93 -6.52 2.60 22.02
CA THR A 93 -7.58 2.25 21.08
C THR A 93 -8.84 3.06 21.33
N LEU A 94 -9.26 3.19 22.59
CA LEU A 94 -10.44 3.96 22.97
C LEU A 94 -10.31 5.46 22.64
N VAL A 95 -9.11 6.03 22.75
CA VAL A 95 -8.84 7.42 22.39
C VAL A 95 -8.68 7.60 20.89
N ALA A 96 -8.01 6.66 20.22
CA ALA A 96 -7.74 6.78 18.79
C ALA A 96 -8.99 6.64 17.92
N ILE A 97 -9.98 5.80 18.30
CA ILE A 97 -11.23 5.61 17.53
C ILE A 97 -12.01 6.93 17.36
N PRO A 98 -12.33 7.71 18.37
CA PRO A 98 -12.96 9.01 18.19
C PRO A 98 -12.05 10.02 17.50
N CYS A 99 -10.73 9.96 17.74
CA CYS A 99 -9.74 10.84 17.10
C CYS A 99 -9.39 10.44 15.66
N MET A 100 -10.00 9.37 15.12
CA MET A 100 -9.61 8.80 13.83
C MET A 100 -9.72 9.78 12.67
N HIS A 101 -10.68 10.70 12.71
CA HIS A 101 -10.84 11.76 11.73
C HIS A 101 -9.56 12.62 11.63
N TRP A 102 -9.04 13.12 12.74
CA TRP A 102 -7.80 13.93 12.77
C TRP A 102 -6.56 13.11 12.40
N ILE A 103 -6.51 11.84 12.81
CA ILE A 103 -5.41 10.94 12.44
C ILE A 103 -5.39 10.77 10.92
N MET A 104 -6.52 10.52 10.29
CA MET A 104 -6.61 10.31 8.84
C MET A 104 -6.34 11.59 8.04
N MET A 105 -6.60 12.78 8.57
CA MET A 105 -6.16 14.04 7.94
C MET A 105 -4.65 14.09 7.71
N VAL A 106 -3.86 13.47 8.61
CA VAL A 106 -2.40 13.41 8.50
C VAL A 106 -1.96 12.22 7.62
N VAL A 107 -2.66 11.10 7.67
CA VAL A 107 -2.28 9.85 6.98
C VAL A 107 -2.66 9.88 5.50
N VAL A 108 -3.78 10.49 5.16
CA VAL A 108 -4.28 10.58 3.77
C VAL A 108 -4.74 12.01 3.41
N PRO A 109 -3.84 13.00 3.51
CA PRO A 109 -4.19 14.39 3.25
C PRO A 109 -4.63 14.65 1.80
N GLY A 110 -4.26 13.77 0.87
CA GLY A 110 -4.68 13.85 -0.52
C GLY A 110 -6.17 13.53 -0.75
N PHE A 111 -6.83 12.90 0.22
CA PHE A 111 -8.28 12.63 0.15
C PHE A 111 -9.13 13.82 0.63
N LEU A 112 -8.51 14.82 1.23
CA LEU A 112 -9.19 16.03 1.63
C LEU A 112 -9.52 16.92 0.42
N PRO A 113 -10.56 17.78 0.52
CA PRO A 113 -10.86 18.74 -0.53
C PRO A 113 -9.65 19.64 -0.79
N LYS A 114 -9.39 19.96 -2.05
CA LYS A 114 -8.35 20.92 -2.46
C LYS A 114 -8.81 22.35 -2.32
N PHE A 115 -10.12 22.54 -2.38
CA PHE A 115 -10.77 23.82 -2.17
C PHE A 115 -12.02 23.57 -1.33
N GLU A 116 -12.20 24.41 -0.32
CA GLU A 116 -13.40 24.44 0.51
C GLU A 116 -13.76 25.90 0.76
N LYS A 117 -14.99 26.27 0.45
CA LYS A 117 -15.52 27.61 0.69
C LYS A 117 -16.88 27.52 1.34
N ASP A 118 -17.00 28.13 2.49
CA ASP A 118 -18.29 28.37 3.11
C ASP A 118 -19.06 29.41 2.28
N LEU A 119 -20.23 29.02 1.81
CA LEU A 119 -21.15 29.87 1.08
C LEU A 119 -22.18 30.54 2.02
N GLY A 120 -21.98 30.36 3.32
CA GLY A 120 -22.92 30.81 4.37
C GLY A 120 -23.24 32.27 4.34
N GLY A 121 -24.51 32.59 4.69
CA GLY A 121 -24.96 33.94 4.95
C GLY A 121 -25.04 34.85 3.73
N ILE A 122 -25.64 34.40 2.63
CA ILE A 122 -25.82 35.26 1.44
C ILE A 122 -26.86 36.31 1.73
N GLY A 123 -26.38 37.54 1.76
CA GLY A 123 -27.25 38.73 1.80
C GLY A 123 -28.10 38.86 0.53
N HIS A 124 -29.02 39.81 0.52
CA HIS A 124 -29.97 40.06 -0.56
C HIS A 124 -29.30 40.42 -1.90
N GLY A 125 -28.74 39.43 -2.63
CA GLY A 125 -28.11 39.68 -3.93
C GLY A 125 -27.58 38.41 -4.60
N LYS A 126 -27.14 38.56 -5.86
CA LYS A 126 -26.36 37.54 -6.56
C LYS A 126 -24.91 37.60 -6.07
N SER A 127 -24.37 36.50 -5.60
CA SER A 127 -22.96 36.41 -5.20
C SER A 127 -22.21 35.50 -6.18
N PHE A 128 -21.06 35.97 -6.64
CA PHE A 128 -20.16 35.22 -7.52
C PHE A 128 -18.96 34.72 -6.74
N TYR A 129 -18.62 33.47 -6.93
CA TYR A 129 -17.45 32.84 -6.32
C TYR A 129 -16.59 32.26 -7.44
N GLU A 130 -15.34 32.68 -7.46
CA GLU A 130 -14.32 32.06 -8.32
C GLU A 130 -13.48 31.08 -7.49
N CYS A 131 -13.39 29.86 -7.97
CA CYS A 131 -12.64 28.78 -7.33
C CYS A 131 -11.54 28.33 -8.29
N ARG A 132 -10.28 28.41 -7.83
CA ARG A 132 -9.12 27.97 -8.59
C ARG A 132 -8.47 26.78 -7.89
N VAL A 133 -8.34 25.66 -8.60
CA VAL A 133 -7.79 24.40 -8.07
C VAL A 133 -6.69 23.89 -8.99
N GLU A 134 -5.55 23.50 -8.41
CA GLU A 134 -4.48 22.83 -9.16
C GLU A 134 -4.93 21.45 -9.63
N VAL A 135 -4.83 21.20 -10.93
CA VAL A 135 -5.28 19.95 -11.58
C VAL A 135 -4.17 19.18 -12.28
N LYS A 136 -2.95 19.61 -12.11
CA LYS A 136 -1.77 18.97 -12.70
C LYS A 136 -1.77 17.46 -12.40
N GLY A 137 -1.88 16.62 -13.45
CA GLY A 137 -1.96 15.17 -13.34
C GLY A 137 -3.25 14.61 -12.73
N ALA A 138 -4.29 15.42 -12.53
CA ALA A 138 -5.61 14.93 -12.16
C ALA A 138 -6.35 14.46 -13.41
N ARG A 139 -6.93 13.26 -13.36
CA ARG A 139 -7.79 12.75 -14.43
C ARG A 139 -9.26 13.04 -14.19
N GLU A 140 -9.60 13.25 -12.95
CA GLU A 140 -10.97 13.54 -12.52
C GLU A 140 -10.96 14.68 -11.53
N ILE A 141 -11.95 15.51 -11.61
CA ILE A 141 -12.23 16.59 -10.67
C ILE A 141 -13.67 16.39 -10.20
N TYR A 142 -13.84 16.38 -8.90
CA TYR A 142 -15.16 16.30 -8.29
C TYR A 142 -15.49 17.61 -7.61
N PHE A 143 -16.72 18.06 -7.77
CA PHE A 143 -17.22 19.18 -7.00
C PHE A 143 -18.59 18.87 -6.40
N GLN A 144 -18.74 19.30 -5.17
CA GLN A 144 -19.90 19.02 -4.35
C GLN A 144 -20.29 20.27 -3.59
N ILE A 145 -21.58 20.55 -3.54
CA ILE A 145 -22.15 21.52 -2.61
C ILE A 145 -22.86 20.72 -1.53
N THR A 146 -22.39 20.85 -0.29
CA THR A 146 -22.97 20.17 0.88
C THR A 146 -23.61 21.19 1.81
N GLY A 147 -24.68 20.81 2.47
CA GLY A 147 -25.30 21.59 3.53
C GLY A 147 -25.41 20.77 4.81
N LYS A 148 -25.54 21.39 5.97
CA LYS A 148 -25.75 20.70 7.25
C LYS A 148 -27.12 20.01 7.36
N SER A 149 -28.06 20.33 6.46
CA SER A 149 -29.37 19.67 6.39
C SER A 149 -29.75 19.36 4.94
N GLU A 150 -30.49 18.29 4.70
CA GLU A 150 -31.01 17.92 3.39
C GLU A 150 -31.90 19.03 2.78
N ALA A 151 -32.66 19.74 3.61
CA ALA A 151 -33.49 20.88 3.17
C ALA A 151 -32.61 22.04 2.65
N ALA A 152 -31.48 22.33 3.32
CA ALA A 152 -30.55 23.36 2.90
C ALA A 152 -29.93 23.01 1.55
N VAL A 153 -29.56 21.75 1.34
CA VAL A 153 -28.97 21.23 0.09
C VAL A 153 -29.97 21.38 -1.08
N ARG A 154 -31.22 20.99 -0.91
CA ARG A 154 -32.27 21.10 -1.95
C ARG A 154 -32.52 22.56 -2.37
N HIS A 155 -32.54 23.48 -1.43
CA HIS A 155 -32.73 24.90 -1.74
C HIS A 155 -31.55 25.53 -2.50
N TRP A 156 -30.34 25.14 -2.14
CA TRP A 156 -29.13 25.62 -2.80
C TRP A 156 -29.01 25.11 -4.25
N SER A 157 -29.32 23.85 -4.50
CA SER A 157 -29.23 23.24 -5.83
C SER A 157 -30.12 23.96 -6.86
N ALA A 158 -31.28 24.45 -6.46
CA ALA A 158 -32.19 25.12 -7.37
C ALA A 158 -31.73 26.54 -7.83
N ARG A 159 -30.73 27.13 -7.18
CA ARG A 159 -30.30 28.52 -7.38
C ARG A 159 -28.81 28.73 -7.64
N THR A 160 -28.08 27.66 -7.68
CA THR A 160 -26.65 27.69 -8.00
C THR A 160 -26.45 27.46 -9.49
N ARG A 161 -25.69 28.33 -10.14
CA ARG A 161 -25.30 28.21 -11.54
C ARG A 161 -23.79 28.19 -11.64
N VAL A 162 -23.25 27.32 -12.45
CA VAL A 162 -21.89 27.45 -12.93
C VAL A 162 -21.92 28.42 -14.11
N GLU A 163 -21.31 29.58 -13.94
CA GLU A 163 -21.30 30.65 -14.95
C GLU A 163 -20.16 30.46 -15.96
N ASP A 164 -18.99 30.02 -15.49
CA ASP A 164 -17.83 29.78 -16.32
C ASP A 164 -16.99 28.62 -15.77
N MET A 165 -16.43 27.81 -16.68
CA MET A 165 -15.45 26.79 -16.37
C MET A 165 -14.37 26.81 -17.44
N HIS A 166 -13.10 26.87 -17.04
CA HIS A 166 -11.98 26.79 -17.96
C HIS A 166 -10.77 26.17 -17.28
N LEU A 167 -9.86 25.69 -18.10
CA LEU A 167 -8.55 25.23 -17.67
C LEU A 167 -7.51 26.29 -18.02
N LEU A 168 -6.50 26.41 -17.15
CA LEU A 168 -5.34 27.26 -17.40
C LEU A 168 -4.11 26.36 -17.63
N ASP A 169 -3.36 26.68 -18.66
CA ASP A 169 -2.04 26.10 -18.88
C ASP A 169 -0.99 26.65 -17.88
N PRO A 170 0.24 26.14 -17.87
CA PRO A 170 1.31 26.65 -17.00
C PRO A 170 1.65 28.14 -17.24
N GLU A 171 1.35 28.65 -18.44
CA GLU A 171 1.58 30.04 -18.84
C GLU A 171 0.40 30.96 -18.46
N GLY A 172 -0.69 30.37 -17.96
CA GLY A 172 -1.89 31.09 -17.53
C GLY A 172 -2.90 31.37 -18.66
N ASN A 173 -2.72 30.76 -19.86
CA ASN A 173 -3.67 30.91 -20.95
C ASN A 173 -4.91 30.06 -20.69
N LYS A 174 -6.09 30.60 -21.06
CA LYS A 174 -7.35 29.89 -20.95
C LYS A 174 -7.55 28.93 -22.10
N ARG A 175 -7.85 27.66 -21.78
CA ARG A 175 -8.30 26.67 -22.76
C ARG A 175 -9.81 26.46 -22.65
N LYS A 176 -10.49 26.53 -23.78
CA LYS A 176 -11.94 26.26 -23.85
C LYS A 176 -12.19 24.76 -23.62
N LEU A 177 -13.27 24.44 -22.93
CA LEU A 177 -13.70 23.08 -22.66
C LEU A 177 -14.84 22.71 -23.63
N LEU A 178 -14.65 21.63 -24.40
CA LEU A 178 -15.72 20.96 -25.09
C LEU A 178 -16.27 19.86 -24.19
N VAL A 179 -17.46 20.09 -23.65
CA VAL A 179 -18.08 19.14 -22.73
C VAL A 179 -18.88 18.12 -23.52
N SER A 180 -18.44 16.87 -23.54
CA SER A 180 -19.21 15.74 -24.06
C SER A 180 -19.94 15.05 -22.88
N LEU A 181 -21.25 14.87 -23.04
CA LEU A 181 -22.07 14.12 -22.10
C LEU A 181 -22.07 12.66 -22.54
N LYS A 182 -21.41 11.79 -21.80
CA LYS A 182 -21.37 10.35 -22.09
C LYS A 182 -22.35 9.58 -21.21
N ASP A 183 -23.18 8.78 -21.89
CA ASP A 183 -24.25 7.99 -21.31
C ASP A 183 -23.70 6.63 -20.86
N GLU A 184 -22.89 6.61 -19.80
CA GLU A 184 -22.47 5.38 -19.15
C GLU A 184 -22.74 5.47 -17.64
N GLY A 185 -24.01 5.24 -17.28
CA GLY A 185 -24.40 5.05 -15.88
C GLY A 185 -24.64 6.33 -15.06
N PHE A 186 -24.53 7.51 -15.66
CA PHE A 186 -24.89 8.77 -15.03
C PHE A 186 -26.08 9.40 -15.76
N PRO A 187 -27.17 9.76 -15.06
CA PRO A 187 -28.28 10.44 -15.70
C PRO A 187 -27.83 11.81 -16.24
N ILE A 188 -28.02 12.01 -17.53
CA ILE A 188 -27.79 13.30 -18.18
C ILE A 188 -28.93 14.22 -17.79
N VAL A 189 -28.65 15.30 -17.09
CA VAL A 189 -29.61 16.37 -16.88
C VAL A 189 -29.60 17.26 -18.12
N ALA A 190 -30.44 16.94 -19.10
CA ALA A 190 -30.73 17.85 -20.20
C ALA A 190 -31.44 19.08 -19.65
N SER A 191 -30.96 20.28 -20.00
CA SER A 191 -31.63 21.52 -19.65
C SER A 191 -33.05 21.51 -20.26
N GLY A 192 -34.08 21.41 -19.41
CA GLY A 192 -35.46 21.46 -19.86
C GLY A 192 -36.44 20.49 -19.23
N GLN A 193 -36.01 19.44 -18.57
CA GLN A 193 -36.90 18.52 -17.89
C GLN A 193 -37.10 18.92 -16.40
N LYS A 194 -38.32 19.28 -16.10
CA LYS A 194 -38.82 19.79 -14.81
C LYS A 194 -38.97 18.70 -13.72
N GLU A 195 -38.59 17.45 -14.02
CA GLU A 195 -38.85 16.32 -13.14
C GLU A 195 -37.62 15.38 -13.07
N ILE A 196 -36.65 15.76 -12.29
CA ILE A 196 -35.92 14.81 -11.47
C ILE A 196 -36.02 15.35 -10.05
N ALA A 197 -37.21 15.21 -9.49
CA ALA A 197 -37.43 15.39 -8.07
C ALA A 197 -37.11 14.07 -7.42
N SER A 198 -36.23 14.11 -6.52
CA SER A 198 -36.04 13.39 -5.29
C SER A 198 -34.58 13.03 -5.07
N GLU A 199 -34.05 13.58 -4.01
CA GLU A 199 -32.86 13.12 -3.31
C GLU A 199 -31.48 13.31 -3.99
N GLY A 200 -31.19 14.52 -4.47
CA GLY A 200 -29.83 14.83 -4.96
C GLY A 200 -29.66 16.31 -5.26
N LEU A 201 -28.44 16.74 -5.08
CA LEU A 201 -28.02 18.10 -5.42
C LEU A 201 -28.12 18.25 -6.93
N ILE A 202 -29.16 18.94 -7.41
CA ILE A 202 -29.30 19.25 -8.82
C ILE A 202 -28.57 20.57 -9.07
N LEU A 203 -27.43 20.50 -9.76
CA LEU A 203 -26.91 21.66 -10.49
C LEU A 203 -27.85 21.90 -11.66
N THR A 204 -28.98 22.59 -11.42
CA THR A 204 -30.13 22.65 -12.33
C THR A 204 -29.87 23.43 -13.61
N GLN A 205 -28.79 24.16 -13.72
CA GLN A 205 -28.35 24.82 -14.96
C GLN A 205 -26.83 24.95 -14.95
N LEU A 206 -26.14 24.07 -15.63
CA LEU A 206 -24.81 24.34 -16.17
C LEU A 206 -25.01 25.25 -17.39
N SER A 207 -25.04 26.57 -17.21
CA SER A 207 -24.85 27.45 -18.34
C SER A 207 -23.34 27.64 -18.50
N LEU A 208 -22.78 26.94 -19.43
CA LEU A 208 -21.40 27.18 -19.91
C LEU A 208 -21.47 28.49 -20.73
N SER A 209 -21.40 29.62 -20.07
CA SER A 209 -21.35 30.92 -20.76
C SER A 209 -19.91 31.33 -20.97
N GLY A 210 -19.29 30.76 -21.97
CA GLY A 210 -18.15 31.42 -22.61
C GLY A 210 -18.69 32.17 -23.82
N ASP A 211 -18.60 33.45 -23.86
CA ASP A 211 -19.03 34.36 -24.93
C ASP A 211 -20.45 34.18 -25.48
N LYS A 212 -21.19 35.26 -25.61
CA LYS A 212 -22.52 35.33 -26.25
C LYS A 212 -22.58 34.82 -27.69
N HIS A 213 -21.47 34.32 -28.23
CA HIS A 213 -21.31 33.80 -29.60
C HIS A 213 -20.99 32.29 -29.66
N SER A 214 -20.66 31.63 -28.55
CA SER A 214 -20.61 30.18 -28.53
C SER A 214 -22.01 29.65 -28.26
N GLY A 215 -22.65 29.07 -29.23
CA GLY A 215 -24.02 28.59 -29.21
C GLY A 215 -24.36 27.45 -28.23
N VAL A 216 -23.78 27.48 -27.03
CA VAL A 216 -24.07 26.61 -25.89
C VAL A 216 -25.00 27.37 -24.94
N GLY A 217 -26.10 27.74 -25.40
CA GLY A 217 -27.16 28.38 -24.63
C GLY A 217 -28.52 28.03 -25.20
N ARG A 218 -29.29 27.31 -24.46
CA ARG A 218 -30.72 27.08 -24.50
C ARG A 218 -31.26 25.81 -25.12
N ASP A 219 -30.69 25.20 -26.15
CA ASP A 219 -31.16 23.93 -26.72
C ASP A 219 -29.97 23.11 -27.22
N VAL A 220 -29.32 22.43 -26.33
CA VAL A 220 -28.35 21.39 -26.74
C VAL A 220 -29.18 20.15 -27.08
N ASP A 221 -29.53 20.01 -28.35
CA ASP A 221 -29.96 18.72 -28.88
C ASP A 221 -28.79 17.74 -28.73
N PRO A 222 -28.92 16.70 -27.90
CA PRO A 222 -27.82 15.74 -27.65
C PRO A 222 -27.37 15.01 -28.94
N ARG A 223 -28.08 15.21 -30.02
CA ARG A 223 -27.76 14.64 -31.35
C ARG A 223 -26.90 15.57 -32.21
N LYS A 224 -26.73 16.84 -31.86
CA LYS A 224 -25.85 17.78 -32.56
C LYS A 224 -24.47 17.78 -31.96
N ARG A 225 -23.54 17.05 -32.56
CA ARG A 225 -22.12 17.18 -32.26
C ARG A 225 -21.66 18.60 -32.54
N PHE A 226 -21.14 19.28 -31.56
CA PHE A 226 -20.39 20.51 -31.73
C PHE A 226 -19.10 20.17 -32.49
N VAL A 227 -18.89 20.83 -33.64
CA VAL A 227 -17.63 20.73 -34.39
C VAL A 227 -16.86 22.03 -34.07
N PRO A 228 -15.68 21.96 -33.44
CA PRO A 228 -14.84 23.16 -33.22
C PRO A 228 -14.53 23.81 -34.57
N ARG A 229 -14.43 25.15 -34.59
CA ARG A 229 -13.97 25.87 -35.80
C ARG A 229 -12.51 25.50 -36.05
N GLU A 230 -12.10 25.39 -37.34
CA GLU A 230 -10.70 25.17 -37.68
C GLU A 230 -9.80 26.20 -37.00
N GLY A 231 -8.85 25.73 -36.17
CA GLY A 231 -7.92 26.58 -35.39
C GLY A 231 -8.33 26.90 -33.94
N GLU A 232 -9.50 26.46 -33.47
CA GLU A 232 -9.81 26.57 -32.00
C GLU A 232 -9.13 25.46 -31.20
N ASP A 233 -8.28 25.83 -30.26
CA ASP A 233 -7.65 24.90 -29.29
C ASP A 233 -8.67 24.55 -28.18
N VAL A 234 -9.37 23.43 -28.36
CA VAL A 234 -10.46 22.99 -27.49
C VAL A 234 -10.10 21.68 -26.83
N LEU A 235 -10.19 21.60 -25.50
CA LEU A 235 -9.99 20.38 -24.74
C LEU A 235 -11.32 19.66 -24.54
N GLU A 236 -11.44 18.43 -25.04
CA GLU A 236 -12.61 17.61 -24.80
C GLU A 236 -12.61 17.04 -23.38
N VAL A 237 -13.68 17.27 -22.62
CA VAL A 237 -13.87 16.76 -21.27
C VAL A 237 -15.20 16.03 -21.15
N ILE A 238 -15.25 14.99 -20.35
CA ILE A 238 -16.48 14.25 -20.06
C ILE A 238 -17.04 14.76 -18.74
N PHE A 239 -18.28 15.20 -18.77
CA PHE A 239 -18.99 15.65 -17.58
C PHE A 239 -20.10 14.67 -17.22
N GLY A 240 -20.25 14.38 -15.92
CA GLY A 240 -21.31 13.55 -15.37
C GLY A 240 -21.75 14.05 -13.99
N ILE A 241 -23.02 13.81 -13.66
CA ILE A 241 -23.56 13.99 -12.30
C ILE A 241 -24.12 12.64 -11.87
N ASP A 242 -23.67 12.15 -10.72
CA ASP A 242 -24.18 10.91 -10.16
C ASP A 242 -25.56 11.10 -9.51
N PRO A 243 -26.30 10.03 -9.14
CA PRO A 243 -27.59 10.13 -8.49
C PRO A 243 -27.56 10.83 -7.13
N THR A 244 -26.36 10.97 -6.51
CA THR A 244 -26.18 11.70 -5.24
C THR A 244 -25.94 13.19 -5.43
N GLY A 245 -25.87 13.66 -6.69
CA GLY A 245 -25.62 15.06 -7.03
C GLY A 245 -24.14 15.45 -7.02
N LEU A 246 -23.25 14.48 -6.97
CA LEU A 246 -21.82 14.72 -7.12
C LEU A 246 -21.47 14.96 -8.59
N ALA A 247 -20.93 16.11 -8.89
CA ALA A 247 -20.47 16.43 -10.23
C ALA A 247 -19.04 15.94 -10.45
N ARG A 248 -18.81 15.28 -11.59
CA ARG A 248 -17.51 14.76 -12.02
C ARG A 248 -17.15 15.29 -13.39
N ILE A 249 -15.93 15.80 -13.52
CA ILE A 249 -15.30 16.16 -14.80
C ILE A 249 -14.14 15.20 -15.04
N GLN A 250 -14.19 14.50 -16.17
CA GLN A 250 -13.09 13.64 -16.62
C GLN A 250 -12.22 14.41 -17.61
N LEU A 251 -10.92 14.49 -17.32
CA LEU A 251 -9.92 15.14 -18.14
C LEU A 251 -9.19 14.12 -19.01
N PRO A 252 -8.78 14.48 -20.25
CA PRO A 252 -7.94 13.62 -21.08
C PRO A 252 -6.62 13.27 -20.41
N GLN A 253 -5.99 12.19 -20.86
CA GLN A 253 -4.60 11.90 -20.53
C GLN A 253 -3.71 13.02 -21.11
N ASP A 254 -2.71 13.44 -20.31
CA ASP A 254 -1.73 14.46 -20.74
C ASP A 254 -2.35 15.79 -21.21
N HIS A 255 -3.40 16.23 -20.51
CA HIS A 255 -4.08 17.49 -20.83
C HIS A 255 -3.19 18.74 -20.73
N GLY A 256 -2.01 18.66 -20.08
CA GLY A 256 -1.04 19.76 -19.93
C GLY A 256 -1.50 20.96 -19.10
N MET A 257 -2.70 20.89 -18.50
CA MET A 257 -3.29 21.99 -17.75
C MET A 257 -2.84 21.99 -16.29
N GLU A 258 -2.64 23.18 -15.74
CA GLU A 258 -2.17 23.36 -14.37
C GLU A 258 -3.29 23.68 -13.39
N HIS A 259 -4.26 24.49 -13.82
CA HIS A 259 -5.37 24.92 -12.95
C HIS A 259 -6.72 24.75 -13.62
N PHE A 260 -7.70 24.34 -12.83
CA PHE A 260 -9.12 24.38 -13.14
C PHE A 260 -9.74 25.57 -12.42
N VAL A 261 -10.44 26.40 -13.16
CA VAL A 261 -11.15 27.56 -12.63
C VAL A 261 -12.63 27.37 -12.89
N VAL A 262 -13.41 27.47 -11.83
CA VAL A 262 -14.87 27.44 -11.92
C VAL A 262 -15.45 28.69 -11.27
N GLN A 263 -16.37 29.37 -11.97
CA GLN A 263 -17.12 30.49 -11.45
C GLN A 263 -18.54 30.02 -11.15
N VAL A 264 -18.91 30.13 -9.90
CA VAL A 264 -20.25 29.74 -9.40
C VAL A 264 -21.02 30.97 -9.01
N MET A 265 -22.20 31.16 -9.60
CA MET A 265 -23.16 32.19 -9.19
C MET A 265 -24.21 31.56 -8.28
N VAL A 266 -24.42 32.17 -7.15
CA VAL A 266 -25.48 31.78 -6.23
C VAL A 266 -26.57 32.84 -6.27
N GLY A 267 -27.79 32.44 -6.62
CA GLY A 267 -28.93 33.34 -6.78
C GLY A 267 -29.55 33.77 -5.44
N LYS A 268 -30.40 34.79 -5.51
CA LYS A 268 -31.15 35.35 -4.38
C LYS A 268 -31.98 34.27 -3.67
N VAL A 269 -31.90 34.24 -2.36
CA VAL A 269 -32.79 33.44 -1.49
C VAL A 269 -34.01 34.29 -1.13
N ASP A 270 -35.21 33.71 -1.18
CA ASP A 270 -36.44 34.44 -0.83
C ASP A 270 -36.44 34.84 0.63
N GLU A 271 -37.06 36.00 0.91
CA GLU A 271 -37.23 36.53 2.26
C GLU A 271 -37.91 35.47 3.16
N GLY A 272 -37.23 35.04 4.20
CA GLY A 272 -37.77 34.10 5.18
C GLY A 272 -37.02 32.74 5.29
N THR A 273 -36.10 32.42 4.38
CA THR A 273 -35.34 31.15 4.47
C THR A 273 -33.88 31.45 4.79
N GLU A 274 -33.49 31.35 6.06
CA GLU A 274 -32.09 31.42 6.47
C GLU A 274 -31.40 30.11 6.14
N ILE A 275 -30.68 30.06 5.02
CA ILE A 275 -29.77 28.94 4.69
C ILE A 275 -28.36 29.35 5.08
N ARG A 276 -27.97 29.01 6.28
CA ARG A 276 -26.72 29.49 6.88
C ARG A 276 -25.48 28.61 6.60
N GLU A 277 -25.59 27.45 5.95
CA GLU A 277 -24.51 26.46 6.04
C GLU A 277 -24.37 25.60 4.77
N ALA A 278 -24.14 26.22 3.62
CA ALA A 278 -23.71 25.48 2.44
C ALA A 278 -22.20 25.65 2.23
N VAL A 279 -21.53 24.58 1.87
CA VAL A 279 -20.08 24.53 1.61
C VAL A 279 -19.84 23.97 0.22
N LEU A 280 -19.10 24.72 -0.61
CA LEU A 280 -18.59 24.25 -1.89
C LEU A 280 -17.24 23.57 -1.67
N ARG A 281 -17.12 22.33 -2.10
CA ARG A 281 -15.89 21.54 -2.03
C ARG A 281 -15.47 21.07 -3.40
N ILE A 282 -14.18 21.10 -3.66
CA ILE A 282 -13.58 20.56 -4.89
C ILE A 282 -12.49 19.55 -4.51
N PHE A 283 -12.55 18.37 -5.11
CA PHE A 283 -11.66 17.25 -4.82
C PHE A 283 -10.94 16.79 -6.09
N ARG A 284 -9.74 16.26 -5.92
CA ARG A 284 -8.98 15.53 -6.97
C ARG A 284 -9.15 14.01 -6.87
N ASN A 285 -9.69 13.53 -5.76
CA ASN A 285 -10.05 12.15 -5.49
C ASN A 285 -11.54 12.08 -5.17
N HIS A 286 -12.13 10.90 -5.21
CA HIS A 286 -13.54 10.74 -4.88
C HIS A 286 -13.83 11.28 -3.47
N PRO A 287 -14.84 12.12 -3.26
CA PRO A 287 -15.10 12.81 -1.98
C PRO A 287 -15.31 11.84 -0.81
N GLU A 288 -15.95 10.70 -1.07
CA GLU A 288 -16.24 9.70 -0.05
C GLU A 288 -14.98 8.96 0.46
N ASN A 289 -13.84 9.04 -0.24
CA ASN A 289 -12.62 8.34 0.14
C ASN A 289 -12.16 8.66 1.55
N PHE A 290 -12.24 9.91 1.95
CA PHE A 290 -11.81 10.32 3.27
C PHE A 290 -12.72 9.75 4.36
N ASP A 291 -14.03 9.97 4.24
CA ASP A 291 -15.01 9.51 5.23
C ASP A 291 -15.06 7.98 5.31
N LEU A 292 -14.96 7.31 4.16
CA LEU A 292 -14.86 5.86 4.11
C LEU A 292 -13.58 5.37 4.79
N THR A 293 -12.42 6.02 4.53
CA THR A 293 -11.16 5.67 5.21
C THR A 293 -11.28 5.83 6.72
N VAL A 294 -11.90 6.91 7.20
CA VAL A 294 -12.16 7.12 8.63
C VAL A 294 -13.07 6.03 9.20
N ALA A 295 -14.17 5.70 8.51
CA ALA A 295 -15.12 4.68 8.96
C ALA A 295 -14.46 3.29 9.03
N LEU A 296 -13.77 2.87 7.97
CA LEU A 296 -13.05 1.60 7.93
C LEU A 296 -11.93 1.54 8.98
N SER A 297 -11.19 2.65 9.16
CA SER A 297 -10.14 2.73 10.18
C SER A 297 -10.67 2.57 11.59
N ARG A 298 -11.82 3.16 11.92
CA ARG A 298 -12.47 2.98 13.24
C ARG A 298 -12.77 1.53 13.54
N ILE A 299 -13.27 0.78 12.56
CA ILE A 299 -13.55 -0.65 12.70
C ILE A 299 -12.25 -1.44 12.84
N MET A 300 -11.31 -1.23 11.93
CA MET A 300 -10.06 -2.01 11.89
C MET A 300 -9.09 -1.66 13.01
N PHE A 301 -9.22 -0.50 13.68
CA PHE A 301 -8.30 -0.12 14.75
C PHE A 301 -8.41 -1.05 15.97
N CYS A 302 -9.57 -1.68 16.19
CA CYS A 302 -9.72 -2.73 17.19
C CYS A 302 -8.73 -3.91 16.99
N TYR A 303 -8.36 -4.17 15.73
CA TYR A 303 -7.36 -5.19 15.40
C TYR A 303 -6.00 -4.93 16.07
N LEU A 304 -5.60 -3.67 16.23
CA LEU A 304 -4.37 -3.30 16.93
C LEU A 304 -4.36 -3.82 18.37
N PHE A 305 -5.45 -3.62 19.10
CA PHE A 305 -5.57 -4.09 20.48
C PHE A 305 -5.33 -5.60 20.58
N PHE A 306 -6.05 -6.37 19.78
CA PHE A 306 -5.89 -7.82 19.79
C PHE A 306 -4.49 -8.26 19.36
N MET A 307 -3.90 -7.60 18.36
CA MET A 307 -2.57 -7.98 17.86
C MET A 307 -1.44 -7.70 18.83
N ALA A 308 -1.55 -6.65 19.66
CA ALA A 308 -0.59 -6.42 20.73
C ALA A 308 -0.64 -7.55 21.77
N LEU A 309 -1.85 -8.02 22.11
CA LEU A 309 -2.04 -9.16 23.02
C LEU A 309 -1.59 -10.49 22.39
N VAL A 310 -1.89 -10.72 21.12
CA VAL A 310 -1.40 -11.87 20.34
C VAL A 310 0.13 -11.93 20.34
N ALA A 311 0.80 -10.80 20.17
CA ALA A 311 2.26 -10.73 20.24
C ALA A 311 2.81 -11.15 21.60
N HIS A 312 2.20 -10.70 22.67
CA HIS A 312 2.56 -11.11 24.06
C HIS A 312 2.37 -12.61 24.27
N LEU A 313 1.16 -13.14 23.95
CA LEU A 313 0.85 -14.56 24.11
C LEU A 313 1.78 -15.44 23.26
N SER A 314 2.13 -14.98 22.04
CA SER A 314 3.11 -15.65 21.18
C SER A 314 4.49 -15.72 21.83
N GLY A 315 4.92 -14.64 22.49
CA GLY A 315 6.19 -14.60 23.24
C GLY A 315 6.22 -15.63 24.38
N VAL A 316 5.12 -15.74 25.15
CA VAL A 316 4.98 -16.73 26.24
C VAL A 316 5.00 -18.15 25.67
N LEU A 317 4.19 -18.44 24.63
CA LEU A 317 4.11 -19.77 24.03
C LEU A 317 5.45 -20.19 23.40
N ASN A 318 6.15 -19.29 22.73
CA ASN A 318 7.45 -19.57 22.14
C ASN A 318 8.49 -19.93 23.19
N THR A 319 8.48 -19.27 24.36
CA THR A 319 9.38 -19.58 25.47
C THR A 319 9.08 -20.96 26.05
N PHE A 320 7.81 -21.36 26.12
CA PHE A 320 7.37 -22.71 26.51
C PHE A 320 7.51 -23.75 25.37
N ARG A 321 8.16 -23.40 24.25
CA ARG A 321 8.38 -24.25 23.07
C ARG A 321 7.11 -24.67 22.30
N TYR A 322 5.99 -23.97 22.50
CA TYR A 322 4.76 -24.16 21.71
C TYR A 322 4.79 -23.26 20.45
N PHE A 323 5.61 -23.59 19.46
CA PHE A 323 5.82 -22.75 18.26
C PHE A 323 4.69 -22.84 17.24
N ALA A 324 3.94 -23.95 17.20
CA ALA A 324 2.95 -24.21 16.14
C ALA A 324 1.77 -23.23 16.18
N VAL A 325 1.25 -22.93 17.39
CA VAL A 325 0.08 -22.07 17.53
C VAL A 325 0.37 -20.62 17.14
N PRO A 326 1.44 -19.98 17.61
CA PRO A 326 1.83 -18.66 17.14
C PRO A 326 2.11 -18.59 15.63
N ALA A 327 2.76 -19.62 15.07
CA ALA A 327 3.05 -19.68 13.64
C ALA A 327 1.78 -19.85 12.78
N GLY A 328 0.74 -20.50 13.33
CA GLY A 328 -0.54 -20.69 12.66
C GLY A 328 -1.49 -19.50 12.76
N ALA A 329 -1.31 -18.60 13.72
CA ALA A 329 -2.21 -17.48 13.95
C ALA A 329 -2.48 -16.60 12.70
N PRO A 330 -1.47 -16.23 11.87
CA PRO A 330 -1.73 -15.45 10.67
C PRO A 330 -2.62 -16.15 9.63
N ILE A 331 -2.74 -17.49 9.67
CA ILE A 331 -3.66 -18.25 8.80
C ILE A 331 -5.12 -17.83 9.07
N LEU A 332 -5.47 -17.60 10.34
CA LEU A 332 -6.82 -17.18 10.71
C LEU A 332 -7.21 -15.84 10.07
N LEU A 333 -6.30 -14.88 10.02
CA LEU A 333 -6.57 -13.60 9.33
C LEU A 333 -6.96 -13.85 7.86
N ASN A 334 -6.18 -14.67 7.18
CA ASN A 334 -6.41 -14.94 5.78
C ASN A 334 -7.71 -15.71 5.55
N LEU A 335 -8.01 -16.71 6.39
CA LEU A 335 -9.25 -17.49 6.30
C LEU A 335 -10.50 -16.63 6.57
N VAL A 336 -10.46 -15.77 7.59
CA VAL A 336 -11.59 -14.88 7.92
C VAL A 336 -11.82 -13.88 6.79
N MET A 337 -10.76 -13.28 6.24
CA MET A 337 -10.90 -12.35 5.12
C MET A 337 -11.40 -13.04 3.84
N LEU A 338 -10.93 -14.25 3.55
CA LEU A 338 -11.47 -15.07 2.46
C LEU A 338 -12.95 -15.41 2.71
N GLY A 339 -13.30 -15.72 3.95
CA GLY A 339 -14.70 -15.93 4.36
C GLY A 339 -15.56 -14.68 4.19
N SER A 340 -15.01 -13.48 4.50
CA SER A 340 -15.70 -12.21 4.27
C SER A 340 -15.97 -11.96 2.78
N LEU A 341 -15.01 -12.25 1.89
CA LEU A 341 -15.23 -12.19 0.44
C LEU A 341 -16.23 -13.24 -0.04
N GLY A 342 -16.17 -14.45 0.52
CA GLY A 342 -17.17 -15.50 0.25
C GLY A 342 -18.58 -15.09 0.68
N LEU A 343 -18.71 -14.39 1.81
CA LEU A 343 -20.00 -13.85 2.28
C LEU A 343 -20.53 -12.77 1.32
N VAL A 344 -19.67 -11.85 0.87
CA VAL A 344 -20.01 -10.83 -0.12
C VAL A 344 -20.56 -11.48 -1.40
N TRP A 345 -19.85 -12.48 -1.91
CA TRP A 345 -20.25 -13.22 -3.09
C TRP A 345 -21.60 -13.97 -2.89
N PHE A 346 -21.76 -14.62 -1.75
CA PHE A 346 -23.01 -15.38 -1.43
C PHE A 346 -24.22 -14.45 -1.30
N MET A 347 -24.03 -13.30 -0.63
CA MET A 347 -25.09 -12.31 -0.42
C MET A 347 -25.36 -11.46 -1.67
N ARG A 348 -24.54 -11.62 -2.74
CA ARG A 348 -24.61 -10.82 -3.97
C ARG A 348 -24.54 -9.33 -3.70
N TRP A 349 -23.69 -8.91 -2.75
CA TRP A 349 -23.44 -7.50 -2.51
C TRP A 349 -22.61 -6.92 -3.67
N GLU A 350 -23.22 -6.03 -4.43
CA GLU A 350 -22.59 -5.38 -5.59
C GLU A 350 -21.98 -4.02 -5.21
N GLY A 351 -22.40 -3.44 -4.10
CA GLY A 351 -21.91 -2.16 -3.60
C GLY A 351 -20.50 -2.25 -3.06
N ASP A 352 -19.62 -1.41 -3.59
CA ASP A 352 -18.21 -1.37 -3.16
C ASP A 352 -18.07 -1.03 -1.68
N LEU A 353 -18.96 -0.20 -1.15
CA LEU A 353 -18.99 0.20 0.26
C LEU A 353 -19.24 -1.01 1.20
N GLU A 354 -20.18 -1.87 0.84
CA GLU A 354 -20.51 -3.08 1.62
C GLU A 354 -19.34 -4.06 1.61
N VAL A 355 -18.68 -4.22 0.46
CA VAL A 355 -17.47 -5.03 0.35
C VAL A 355 -16.36 -4.49 1.26
N GLY A 356 -16.10 -3.19 1.23
CA GLY A 356 -15.11 -2.53 2.09
C GLY A 356 -15.41 -2.72 3.59
N LYS A 357 -16.66 -2.53 3.99
CA LYS A 357 -17.11 -2.73 5.39
C LYS A 357 -17.00 -4.20 5.81
N SER A 358 -17.41 -5.16 4.96
CA SER A 358 -17.29 -6.59 5.24
C SER A 358 -15.83 -6.98 5.49
N LEU A 359 -14.91 -6.52 4.66
CA LEU A 359 -13.47 -6.75 4.84
C LEU A 359 -12.94 -6.12 6.13
N ALA A 360 -13.39 -4.91 6.49
CA ALA A 360 -12.97 -4.23 7.72
C ALA A 360 -13.41 -4.99 8.97
N TRP A 361 -14.66 -5.45 9.01
CA TRP A 361 -15.15 -6.31 10.08
C TRP A 361 -14.45 -7.66 10.10
N GLY A 362 -14.12 -8.22 8.93
CA GLY A 362 -13.30 -9.42 8.81
C GLY A 362 -11.93 -9.27 9.47
N VAL A 363 -11.26 -8.14 9.29
CA VAL A 363 -9.97 -7.84 9.95
C VAL A 363 -10.14 -7.77 11.47
N ALA A 364 -11.16 -7.05 11.98
CA ALA A 364 -11.41 -6.94 13.41
C ALA A 364 -11.73 -8.30 14.05
N LEU A 365 -12.60 -9.08 13.41
CA LEU A 365 -12.96 -10.45 13.84
C LEU A 365 -11.74 -11.38 13.84
N ALA A 366 -10.91 -11.32 12.81
CA ALA A 366 -9.70 -12.12 12.74
C ALA A 366 -8.74 -11.84 13.90
N GLY A 367 -8.58 -10.57 14.30
CA GLY A 367 -7.79 -10.20 15.47
C GLY A 367 -8.34 -10.82 16.76
N CYS A 368 -9.64 -10.73 16.95
CA CYS A 368 -10.32 -11.34 18.10
C CYS A 368 -10.13 -12.87 18.12
N LEU A 369 -10.34 -13.55 17.01
CA LEU A 369 -10.17 -15.02 16.93
C LEU A 369 -8.71 -15.44 17.16
N GLN A 370 -7.73 -14.72 16.61
CA GLN A 370 -6.32 -14.99 16.88
C GLN A 370 -6.01 -14.86 18.37
N PHE A 371 -6.50 -13.80 19.01
CA PHE A 371 -6.34 -13.61 20.44
C PHE A 371 -6.95 -14.77 21.24
N VAL A 372 -8.20 -15.15 20.96
CA VAL A 372 -8.88 -16.22 21.68
C VAL A 372 -8.14 -17.56 21.54
N VAL A 373 -7.68 -17.90 20.34
CA VAL A 373 -6.94 -19.16 20.10
C VAL A 373 -5.64 -19.18 20.89
N LEU A 374 -4.86 -18.09 20.89
CA LEU A 374 -3.61 -18.04 21.64
C LEU A 374 -3.83 -17.97 23.16
N TRP A 375 -4.89 -17.28 23.60
CA TRP A 375 -5.26 -17.22 25.01
C TRP A 375 -5.64 -18.60 25.56
N ILE A 376 -6.43 -19.39 24.81
CA ILE A 376 -6.75 -20.77 25.16
C ILE A 376 -5.47 -21.62 25.19
N ALA A 377 -4.58 -21.46 24.21
CA ALA A 377 -3.32 -22.20 24.17
C ALA A 377 -2.41 -21.86 25.38
N CYS A 378 -2.27 -20.58 25.75
CA CYS A 378 -1.55 -20.17 26.95
C CYS A 378 -2.17 -20.73 28.22
N SER A 379 -3.50 -20.72 28.34
CA SER A 379 -4.21 -21.27 29.50
C SER A 379 -3.98 -22.79 29.62
N ARG A 380 -4.00 -23.54 28.51
CA ARG A 380 -3.69 -24.97 28.48
C ARG A 380 -2.20 -25.26 28.78
N ALA A 381 -1.31 -24.34 28.48
CA ALA A 381 0.12 -24.43 28.81
C ALA A 381 0.43 -24.04 30.28
N GLY A 382 -0.58 -23.82 31.14
CA GLY A 382 -0.40 -23.42 32.52
C GLY A 382 -0.11 -21.93 32.77
N ALA A 383 -0.15 -21.11 31.68
CA ALA A 383 0.08 -19.67 31.74
C ALA A 383 -1.21 -18.88 31.44
N ALA A 384 -2.25 -19.10 32.22
CA ALA A 384 -3.49 -18.35 32.08
C ALA A 384 -3.28 -16.85 32.29
N MET A 385 -3.57 -16.04 31.28
CA MET A 385 -3.45 -14.58 31.32
C MET A 385 -4.79 -13.96 31.68
N VAL A 386 -4.90 -13.47 32.93
CA VAL A 386 -6.08 -12.75 33.40
C VAL A 386 -5.70 -11.30 33.60
N PRO A 387 -6.41 -10.34 33.00
CA PRO A 387 -6.12 -8.93 33.19
C PRO A 387 -6.42 -8.49 34.62
N HIS A 388 -5.52 -7.71 35.21
CA HIS A 388 -5.66 -7.09 36.51
C HIS A 388 -5.11 -5.66 36.47
N LYS A 389 -5.18 -4.92 37.57
CA LYS A 389 -4.54 -3.60 37.64
C LYS A 389 -3.02 -3.77 37.51
N PRO A 390 -2.36 -3.17 36.50
CA PRO A 390 -0.93 -3.38 36.33
C PRO A 390 -0.12 -2.82 37.50
N LEU A 391 0.85 -3.59 37.96
CA LEU A 391 1.78 -3.18 38.97
C LEU A 391 3.01 -2.52 38.35
N TRP A 392 3.28 -1.28 38.74
CA TRP A 392 4.44 -0.52 38.28
C TRP A 392 5.70 -0.94 39.04
N ASN A 393 6.24 -2.11 38.68
CA ASN A 393 7.40 -2.72 39.32
C ASN A 393 8.70 -2.49 38.50
N PRO A 394 9.91 -2.74 39.12
CA PRO A 394 11.18 -2.58 38.44
C PRO A 394 11.31 -3.42 37.13
N GLU A 395 10.66 -4.56 37.07
CA GLU A 395 10.71 -5.47 35.94
C GLU A 395 9.97 -4.89 34.72
N LEU A 396 8.78 -4.31 34.95
CA LEU A 396 8.03 -3.63 33.90
C LEU A 396 8.78 -2.40 33.38
N LYS A 397 9.41 -1.62 34.29
CA LYS A 397 10.27 -0.49 33.91
C LYS A 397 11.45 -0.95 33.03
N LYS A 398 12.11 -2.04 33.42
CA LYS A 398 13.21 -2.64 32.65
C LYS A 398 12.79 -3.08 31.27
N LEU A 399 11.62 -3.73 31.17
CA LEU A 399 11.05 -4.12 29.87
C LEU A 399 10.83 -2.91 28.97
N LEU A 400 10.16 -1.85 29.48
CA LEU A 400 9.88 -0.63 28.72
C LEU A 400 11.17 0.07 28.27
N PHE A 401 12.19 0.12 29.13
CA PHE A 401 13.49 0.69 28.80
C PHE A 401 14.18 -0.09 27.67
N LEU A 402 14.14 -1.43 27.72
CA LEU A 402 14.73 -2.29 26.69
C LEU A 402 13.95 -2.24 25.36
N MET A 403 12.65 -1.98 25.40
CA MET A 403 11.84 -1.82 24.21
C MET A 403 12.14 -0.52 23.44
N GLY A 404 12.52 0.54 24.14
CA GLY A 404 12.70 1.88 23.56
C GLY A 404 13.53 1.92 22.27
N PRO A 405 14.79 1.46 22.28
CA PRO A 405 15.63 1.43 21.09
C PRO A 405 15.04 0.59 19.95
N GLY A 406 14.42 -0.54 20.29
CA GLY A 406 13.76 -1.41 19.33
C GLY A 406 12.54 -0.77 18.65
N VAL A 407 11.73 -0.02 19.40
CA VAL A 407 10.59 0.75 18.90
C VAL A 407 11.08 1.83 17.93
N ILE A 408 12.16 2.55 18.27
CA ILE A 408 12.73 3.59 17.40
C ILE A 408 13.25 2.96 16.10
N ALA A 409 14.01 1.87 16.19
CA ALA A 409 14.55 1.19 15.00
C ALA A 409 13.47 0.64 14.08
N ALA A 410 12.44 -0.03 14.63
CA ALA A 410 11.29 -0.50 13.87
C ALA A 410 10.44 0.67 13.34
N GLY A 411 10.33 1.76 14.12
CA GLY A 411 9.58 2.96 13.78
C GLY A 411 10.09 3.65 12.52
N ILE A 412 11.41 3.75 12.34
CA ILE A 412 12.03 4.38 11.16
C ILE A 412 11.51 3.74 9.85
N GLN A 413 11.46 2.41 9.81
CA GLN A 413 10.95 1.70 8.63
C GLN A 413 9.44 1.91 8.43
N GLN A 414 8.67 2.01 9.50
CA GLN A 414 7.23 2.23 9.42
C GLN A 414 6.89 3.67 9.01
N VAL A 415 7.68 4.66 9.44
CA VAL A 415 7.58 6.05 8.99
C VAL A 415 7.78 6.14 7.48
N ASN A 416 8.75 5.40 6.93
CA ASN A 416 8.97 5.35 5.48
C ASN A 416 7.72 4.88 4.72
N LEU A 417 7.08 3.80 5.19
CA LEU A 417 5.84 3.28 4.59
C LEU A 417 4.67 4.26 4.72
N LEU A 418 4.59 4.96 5.86
CA LEU A 418 3.56 5.96 6.12
C LEU A 418 3.71 7.14 5.15
N VAL A 419 4.91 7.71 5.05
CA VAL A 419 5.18 8.86 4.16
C VAL A 419 4.92 8.50 2.70
N GLY A 420 5.30 7.29 2.24
CA GLY A 420 4.94 6.80 0.92
C GLY A 420 3.41 6.76 0.70
N GLY A 421 2.64 6.36 1.72
CA GLY A 421 1.18 6.40 1.69
C GLY A 421 0.60 7.80 1.66
N VAL A 422 1.17 8.73 2.45
CA VAL A 422 0.80 10.15 2.43
C VAL A 422 0.99 10.75 1.03
N ILE A 423 2.15 10.52 0.40
CA ILE A 423 2.41 11.00 -0.96
C ILE A 423 1.46 10.36 -1.97
N ALA A 424 1.24 9.05 -1.88
CA ALA A 424 0.34 8.32 -2.78
C ALA A 424 -1.11 8.80 -2.67
N SER A 425 -1.56 9.29 -1.51
CA SER A 425 -2.93 9.77 -1.32
C SER A 425 -3.29 10.96 -2.22
N PHE A 426 -2.31 11.67 -2.77
CA PHE A 426 -2.54 12.78 -3.71
C PHE A 426 -2.88 12.34 -5.14
N GLN A 427 -2.85 11.04 -5.43
CA GLN A 427 -3.23 10.47 -6.72
C GLN A 427 -4.25 9.34 -6.51
N GLN A 428 -5.38 9.42 -7.20
CA GLN A 428 -6.45 8.41 -7.11
C GLN A 428 -5.95 7.04 -7.59
N GLY A 429 -6.29 5.98 -6.85
CA GLY A 429 -5.89 4.61 -7.14
C GLY A 429 -4.42 4.29 -6.79
N ALA A 430 -3.61 5.29 -6.41
CA ALA A 430 -2.18 5.08 -6.20
C ALA A 430 -1.87 4.21 -4.97
N ILE A 431 -2.66 4.32 -3.90
CA ILE A 431 -2.44 3.55 -2.66
C ILE A 431 -2.66 2.06 -2.91
N SER A 432 -3.75 1.71 -3.57
CA SER A 432 -4.11 0.33 -3.90
C SER A 432 -3.18 -0.25 -4.97
N THR A 433 -2.87 0.51 -6.02
CA THR A 433 -1.91 0.14 -7.07
C THR A 433 -0.54 -0.22 -6.49
N LEU A 434 0.03 0.65 -5.64
CA LEU A 434 1.30 0.36 -4.95
C LEU A 434 1.19 -0.85 -4.03
N TYR A 435 0.06 -1.04 -3.36
CA TYR A 435 -0.16 -2.20 -2.51
C TYR A 435 -0.10 -3.51 -3.30
N TYR A 436 -0.81 -3.61 -4.43
CA TYR A 436 -0.82 -4.83 -5.25
C TYR A 436 0.54 -5.10 -5.89
N ALA A 437 1.20 -4.07 -6.42
CA ALA A 437 2.56 -4.19 -6.96
C ALA A 437 3.56 -4.69 -5.90
N ASP A 438 3.52 -4.13 -4.69
CA ASP A 438 4.39 -4.55 -3.58
C ASP A 438 4.12 -6.01 -3.17
N ARG A 439 2.87 -6.50 -3.24
CA ARG A 439 2.54 -7.90 -2.96
C ARG A 439 3.27 -8.88 -3.87
N VAL A 440 3.32 -8.58 -5.17
CA VAL A 440 4.05 -9.42 -6.13
C VAL A 440 5.56 -9.33 -5.88
N ASN A 441 6.10 -8.13 -5.66
CA ASN A 441 7.51 -7.92 -5.35
C ASN A 441 7.95 -8.62 -4.04
N GLN A 442 7.06 -8.74 -3.06
CA GLN A 442 7.35 -9.42 -1.79
C GLN A 442 7.48 -10.95 -1.91
N LEU A 443 7.00 -11.58 -2.99
CA LEU A 443 7.11 -13.03 -3.15
C LEU A 443 8.58 -13.47 -3.21
N PRO A 444 9.42 -13.03 -4.18
CA PRO A 444 10.82 -13.39 -4.21
C PRO A 444 11.62 -12.83 -3.01
N LEU A 445 11.32 -11.60 -2.59
CA LEU A 445 11.95 -10.98 -1.42
C LEU A 445 11.77 -11.81 -0.15
N GLY A 446 10.55 -12.30 0.07
CA GLY A 446 10.21 -13.09 1.25
C GLY A 446 10.82 -14.49 1.25
N MET A 447 10.99 -15.11 0.07
CA MET A 447 11.60 -16.43 -0.04
C MET A 447 13.12 -16.36 0.11
N ILE A 448 13.76 -15.47 -0.61
CA ILE A 448 15.23 -15.38 -0.69
C ILE A 448 15.81 -14.63 0.50
N GLY A 449 15.28 -13.43 0.80
CA GLY A 449 15.87 -12.54 1.80
C GLY A 449 15.77 -13.06 3.23
N ILE A 450 14.65 -13.71 3.58
CA ILE A 450 14.47 -14.26 4.94
C ILE A 450 15.34 -15.52 5.12
N ALA A 451 15.39 -16.40 4.13
CA ALA A 451 16.21 -17.62 4.20
C ALA A 451 17.69 -17.27 4.42
N LEU A 452 18.21 -16.31 3.66
CA LEU A 452 19.60 -15.86 3.79
C LEU A 452 19.88 -15.19 5.14
N GLY A 453 18.97 -14.32 5.62
CA GLY A 453 19.13 -13.62 6.89
C GLY A 453 19.16 -14.56 8.10
N ILE A 454 18.33 -15.60 8.11
CA ILE A 454 18.29 -16.60 9.18
C ILE A 454 19.58 -17.43 9.24
N VAL A 455 20.13 -17.83 8.09
CA VAL A 455 21.32 -18.69 8.03
C VAL A 455 22.60 -17.91 8.30
N LEU A 456 22.73 -16.70 7.74
CA LEU A 456 23.98 -15.94 7.79
C LEU A 456 24.30 -15.40 9.18
N LEU A 457 23.33 -14.93 9.94
CA LEU A 457 23.59 -14.28 11.23
C LEU A 457 24.26 -15.23 12.23
N PRO A 458 23.76 -16.45 12.53
CA PRO A 458 24.42 -17.38 13.44
C PRO A 458 25.80 -17.83 12.93
N GLU A 459 25.92 -18.05 11.61
CA GLU A 459 27.17 -18.51 11.00
C GLU A 459 28.28 -17.45 11.10
N VAL A 460 27.98 -16.21 10.73
CA VAL A 460 28.93 -15.08 10.83
C VAL A 460 29.29 -14.81 12.30
N THR A 461 28.32 -14.82 13.21
CA THR A 461 28.57 -14.63 14.64
C THR A 461 29.50 -15.68 15.21
N ARG A 462 29.28 -16.97 14.88
CA ARG A 462 30.12 -18.07 15.34
C ARG A 462 31.56 -17.92 14.85
N ARG A 463 31.77 -17.59 13.56
CA ARG A 463 33.11 -17.44 12.96
C ARG A 463 33.85 -16.23 13.55
N LEU A 464 33.18 -15.11 13.75
CA LEU A 464 33.77 -13.93 14.38
C LEU A 464 34.18 -14.20 15.84
N ARG A 465 33.33 -14.85 16.63
CA ARG A 465 33.67 -15.21 18.02
C ARG A 465 34.82 -16.23 18.11
N SER A 466 35.04 -17.00 17.05
CA SER A 466 36.21 -17.93 16.97
C SER A 466 37.46 -17.28 16.40
N GLY A 467 37.51 -15.96 16.18
CA GLY A 467 38.64 -15.23 15.61
C GLY A 467 38.85 -15.45 14.11
N ARG A 468 37.91 -16.12 13.41
CA ARG A 468 38.03 -16.47 11.99
C ARG A 468 37.35 -15.43 11.11
N GLU A 469 37.90 -14.21 11.12
CA GLU A 469 37.33 -13.07 10.39
C GLU A 469 37.28 -13.26 8.88
N ALA A 470 38.32 -13.85 8.29
CA ALA A 470 38.35 -14.11 6.84
C ALA A 470 37.24 -15.08 6.39
N GLU A 471 36.95 -16.11 7.20
CA GLU A 471 35.86 -17.04 6.92
C GLU A 471 34.49 -16.38 7.09
N ALA A 472 34.36 -15.48 8.07
CA ALA A 472 33.11 -14.70 8.26
C ALA A 472 32.86 -13.80 7.04
N ALA A 473 33.89 -13.08 6.56
CA ALA A 473 33.81 -12.27 5.36
C ALA A 473 33.45 -13.10 4.11
N HIS A 474 34.04 -14.32 3.98
CA HIS A 474 33.72 -15.22 2.89
C HIS A 474 32.27 -15.72 2.94
N SER A 475 31.70 -15.93 4.12
CA SER A 475 30.28 -16.31 4.25
C SER A 475 29.36 -15.18 3.73
N ILE A 476 29.69 -13.94 4.02
CA ILE A 476 28.93 -12.79 3.52
C ILE A 476 29.04 -12.70 1.99
N LEU A 477 30.25 -12.86 1.42
CA LEU A 477 30.45 -12.88 -0.04
C LEU A 477 29.60 -13.96 -0.72
N ARG A 478 29.61 -15.19 -0.19
CA ARG A 478 28.76 -16.27 -0.71
C ARG A 478 27.27 -15.94 -0.58
N GLY A 479 26.87 -15.33 0.55
CA GLY A 479 25.50 -14.84 0.72
C GLY A 479 25.11 -13.78 -0.32
N MET A 480 26.02 -12.87 -0.66
CA MET A 480 25.82 -11.88 -1.71
C MET A 480 25.72 -12.52 -3.09
N GLU A 481 26.61 -13.47 -3.41
CA GLU A 481 26.59 -14.22 -4.67
C GLU A 481 25.25 -14.95 -4.84
N LEU A 482 24.81 -15.68 -3.82
CA LEU A 482 23.53 -16.40 -3.85
C LEU A 482 22.33 -15.44 -3.92
N ALA A 483 22.39 -14.32 -3.20
CA ALA A 483 21.37 -13.27 -3.29
C ALA A 483 21.24 -12.75 -4.72
N MET A 484 22.34 -12.39 -5.36
CA MET A 484 22.35 -11.85 -6.72
C MET A 484 21.96 -12.91 -7.76
N LEU A 485 22.41 -14.16 -7.60
CA LEU A 485 22.04 -15.28 -8.46
C LEU A 485 20.52 -15.47 -8.56
N LEU A 486 19.80 -15.25 -7.47
CA LEU A 486 18.35 -15.47 -7.41
C LEU A 486 17.54 -14.21 -7.67
N THR A 487 18.04 -13.04 -7.24
CA THR A 487 17.25 -11.79 -7.32
C THR A 487 17.42 -11.04 -8.63
N LEU A 488 18.57 -11.11 -9.29
CA LEU A 488 18.76 -10.46 -10.59
C LEU A 488 17.80 -10.99 -11.66
N PRO A 489 17.67 -12.34 -11.86
CA PRO A 489 16.71 -12.83 -12.84
C PRO A 489 15.26 -12.53 -12.44
N ALA A 490 14.92 -12.60 -11.15
CA ALA A 490 13.57 -12.25 -10.70
C ALA A 490 13.25 -10.78 -10.98
N ALA A 491 14.19 -9.87 -10.72
CA ALA A 491 14.03 -8.45 -11.03
C ALA A 491 13.92 -8.21 -12.55
N ALA A 492 14.80 -8.82 -13.35
CA ALA A 492 14.76 -8.70 -14.80
C ALA A 492 13.45 -9.22 -15.41
N ALA A 493 12.96 -10.37 -14.92
CA ALA A 493 11.67 -10.93 -15.34
C ALA A 493 10.50 -10.00 -14.96
N MET A 494 10.46 -9.50 -13.70
CA MET A 494 9.39 -8.59 -13.26
C MET A 494 9.41 -7.26 -14.01
N VAL A 495 10.58 -6.78 -14.45
CA VAL A 495 10.66 -5.59 -15.31
C VAL A 495 10.21 -5.92 -16.74
N ALA A 496 10.62 -7.06 -17.28
CA ALA A 496 10.33 -7.44 -18.65
C ALA A 496 8.85 -7.76 -18.91
N VAL A 497 8.18 -8.42 -17.97
CA VAL A 497 6.77 -8.85 -18.11
C VAL A 497 5.90 -8.33 -16.96
N HIS A 498 6.10 -7.05 -16.57
CA HIS A 498 5.35 -6.43 -15.49
C HIS A 498 3.83 -6.43 -15.73
N GLU A 499 3.36 -6.04 -16.91
CA GLU A 499 1.94 -6.07 -17.26
C GLU A 499 1.38 -7.50 -17.37
N PRO A 500 2.00 -8.44 -18.13
CA PRO A 500 1.61 -9.84 -18.16
C PRO A 500 1.45 -10.49 -16.78
N LEU A 501 2.36 -10.20 -15.85
CA LEU A 501 2.28 -10.72 -14.48
C LEU A 501 1.05 -10.17 -13.74
N ILE A 502 0.82 -8.86 -13.80
CA ILE A 502 -0.32 -8.23 -13.14
C ILE A 502 -1.63 -8.67 -13.80
N GLN A 503 -1.67 -8.71 -15.13
CA GLN A 503 -2.84 -9.16 -15.89
C GLN A 503 -3.24 -10.59 -15.52
N GLY A 504 -2.28 -11.50 -15.52
CA GLY A 504 -2.54 -12.91 -15.19
C GLY A 504 -3.03 -13.11 -13.76
N LEU A 505 -2.51 -12.33 -12.81
CA LEU A 505 -2.83 -12.50 -11.38
C LEU A 505 -4.12 -11.77 -10.99
N PHE A 506 -4.27 -10.49 -11.38
CA PHE A 506 -5.27 -9.59 -10.80
C PHE A 506 -6.41 -9.22 -11.77
N ALA A 507 -6.21 -9.30 -13.10
CA ALA A 507 -7.23 -8.86 -14.05
C ALA A 507 -8.59 -9.53 -13.81
N GLY A 508 -9.64 -8.71 -13.80
CA GLY A 508 -11.01 -9.11 -13.52
C GLY A 508 -11.99 -7.99 -13.88
N GLU A 509 -13.25 -8.14 -13.54
CA GLU A 509 -14.30 -7.17 -13.88
C GLU A 509 -14.04 -5.78 -13.27
N LYS A 510 -13.51 -5.72 -12.04
CA LYS A 510 -13.20 -4.47 -11.33
C LYS A 510 -11.72 -4.07 -11.41
N PHE A 511 -10.88 -4.82 -12.10
CA PHE A 511 -9.47 -4.51 -12.31
C PHE A 511 -9.21 -4.32 -13.80
N SER A 512 -9.29 -3.07 -14.25
CA SER A 512 -9.27 -2.69 -15.67
C SER A 512 -7.89 -2.86 -16.31
N ALA A 513 -7.82 -2.76 -17.63
CA ALA A 513 -6.54 -2.76 -18.36
C ALA A 513 -5.64 -1.57 -17.95
N GLU A 514 -6.23 -0.43 -17.61
CA GLU A 514 -5.50 0.72 -17.08
C GLU A 514 -4.88 0.42 -15.71
N ASP A 515 -5.63 -0.27 -14.84
CA ASP A 515 -5.12 -0.70 -13.54
C ASP A 515 -3.98 -1.70 -13.68
N VAL A 516 -4.06 -2.59 -14.67
CA VAL A 516 -3.00 -3.54 -15.02
C VAL A 516 -1.73 -2.78 -15.41
N ALA A 517 -1.83 -1.80 -16.32
CA ALA A 517 -0.69 -1.01 -16.77
C ALA A 517 -0.08 -0.20 -15.60
N LYS A 518 -0.89 0.53 -14.83
CA LYS A 518 -0.43 1.32 -13.67
C LYS A 518 0.27 0.45 -12.62
N THR A 519 -0.35 -0.69 -12.28
CA THR A 519 0.20 -1.62 -11.29
C THR A 519 1.46 -2.31 -11.81
N GLY A 520 1.49 -2.63 -13.11
CA GLY A 520 2.65 -3.20 -13.78
C GLY A 520 3.86 -2.27 -13.71
N TRP A 521 3.71 -1.00 -14.08
CA TRP A 521 4.79 -0.02 -13.99
C TRP A 521 5.27 0.20 -12.55
N ALA A 522 4.38 0.18 -11.55
CA ALA A 522 4.77 0.24 -10.15
C ALA A 522 5.57 -1.02 -9.75
N LEU A 523 5.18 -2.21 -10.24
CA LEU A 523 5.93 -3.44 -10.03
C LEU A 523 7.33 -3.37 -10.65
N ALA A 524 7.45 -2.89 -11.88
CA ALA A 524 8.74 -2.68 -12.53
C ALA A 524 9.63 -1.73 -11.71
N GLY A 525 9.07 -0.64 -11.17
CA GLY A 525 9.76 0.29 -10.28
C GLY A 525 10.29 -0.40 -9.01
N PHE A 526 9.48 -1.19 -8.33
CA PHE A 526 9.91 -1.95 -7.14
C PHE A 526 10.93 -3.04 -7.48
N ALA A 527 10.79 -3.71 -8.63
CA ALA A 527 11.67 -4.79 -9.06
C ALA A 527 13.12 -4.34 -9.23
N LEU A 528 13.36 -3.09 -9.65
CA LEU A 528 14.71 -2.50 -9.70
C LEU A 528 15.40 -2.49 -8.34
N GLY A 529 14.64 -2.45 -7.26
CA GLY A 529 15.15 -2.47 -5.89
C GLY A 529 15.32 -3.88 -5.31
N LEU A 530 14.77 -4.92 -5.92
CA LEU A 530 14.73 -6.27 -5.35
C LEU A 530 16.11 -6.82 -4.96
N PRO A 531 17.15 -6.73 -5.79
CA PRO A 531 18.49 -7.18 -5.39
C PRO A 531 19.01 -6.36 -4.19
N GLY A 532 18.76 -5.06 -4.17
CA GLY A 532 19.14 -4.17 -3.06
C GLY A 532 18.45 -4.56 -1.74
N TYR A 533 17.16 -4.85 -1.76
CA TYR A 533 16.43 -5.27 -0.55
C TYR A 533 16.98 -6.56 0.06
N VAL A 534 17.37 -7.52 -0.79
CA VAL A 534 17.95 -8.79 -0.32
C VAL A 534 19.39 -8.59 0.15
N LEU A 535 20.20 -7.79 -0.58
CA LEU A 535 21.56 -7.46 -0.16
C LEU A 535 21.62 -6.80 1.23
N ILE A 536 20.67 -5.93 1.55
CA ILE A 536 20.55 -5.35 2.91
C ILE A 536 20.47 -6.46 3.96
N LYS A 537 19.68 -7.53 3.72
CA LYS A 537 19.52 -8.66 4.63
C LYS A 537 20.77 -9.52 4.74
N VAL A 538 21.63 -9.51 3.71
CA VAL A 538 22.93 -10.22 3.70
C VAL A 538 24.01 -9.41 4.43
N LEU A 539 24.00 -8.07 4.29
CA LEU A 539 25.03 -7.20 4.86
C LEU A 539 24.80 -6.87 6.33
N GLN A 540 23.54 -6.73 6.77
CA GLN A 540 23.21 -6.41 8.18
C GLN A 540 23.78 -7.41 9.20
N PRO A 541 23.80 -8.74 8.98
CA PRO A 541 24.44 -9.71 9.88
C PRO A 541 25.90 -9.42 10.22
N ALA A 542 26.66 -8.81 9.32
CA ALA A 542 28.04 -8.41 9.58
C ALA A 542 28.18 -7.39 10.73
N TYR A 543 27.22 -6.49 10.83
CA TYR A 543 27.15 -5.50 11.89
C TYR A 543 26.60 -6.11 13.19
N PHE A 544 25.50 -6.85 13.10
CA PHE A 544 24.84 -7.44 14.27
C PHE A 544 25.73 -8.49 14.96
N ALA A 545 26.51 -9.23 14.21
CA ALA A 545 27.48 -10.18 14.75
C ALA A 545 28.64 -9.50 15.52
N ARG A 546 28.87 -8.20 15.26
CA ARG A 546 29.81 -7.33 15.97
C ARG A 546 29.14 -6.47 17.05
N GLU A 547 27.87 -6.75 17.36
CA GLU A 547 27.05 -6.01 18.31
C GLU A 547 26.84 -4.52 17.93
N ASP A 548 27.15 -4.14 16.68
CA ASP A 548 26.94 -2.78 16.16
C ASP A 548 25.54 -2.67 15.53
N THR A 549 24.57 -2.29 16.31
CA THR A 549 23.20 -1.98 15.83
C THR A 549 23.02 -0.53 15.44
N LYS A 550 23.92 0.36 15.88
CA LYS A 550 23.81 1.81 15.69
C LYS A 550 24.11 2.23 14.25
N ARG A 551 25.19 1.73 13.65
CA ARG A 551 25.55 2.07 12.26
C ARG A 551 24.45 1.68 11.26
N PRO A 552 23.94 0.45 11.21
CA PRO A 552 22.84 0.08 10.31
C PRO A 552 21.57 0.92 10.51
N MET A 553 21.25 1.31 11.75
CA MET A 553 20.12 2.17 12.06
C MET A 553 20.29 3.58 11.45
N ILE A 554 21.46 4.20 11.59
CA ILE A 554 21.76 5.51 11.00
C ILE A 554 21.70 5.43 9.47
N MET A 555 22.32 4.41 8.87
CA MET A 555 22.33 4.20 7.42
C MET A 555 20.91 4.00 6.87
N ALA A 556 20.08 3.24 7.58
CA ALA A 556 18.65 3.10 7.26
C ALA A 556 17.92 4.44 7.36
N GLY A 557 18.21 5.26 8.37
CA GLY A 557 17.66 6.60 8.51
C GLY A 557 18.01 7.52 7.33
N VAL A 558 19.26 7.50 6.87
CA VAL A 558 19.70 8.23 5.67
C VAL A 558 18.97 7.73 4.42
N ALA A 559 18.86 6.40 4.26
CA ALA A 559 18.13 5.81 3.14
C ALA A 559 16.65 6.23 3.13
N VAL A 560 16.00 6.31 4.30
CA VAL A 560 14.63 6.81 4.43
C VAL A 560 14.53 8.28 4.02
N ALA A 561 15.47 9.13 4.44
CA ALA A 561 15.48 10.53 4.01
C ALA A 561 15.63 10.67 2.49
N VAL A 562 16.51 9.87 1.88
CA VAL A 562 16.66 9.81 0.41
C VAL A 562 15.37 9.33 -0.25
N ASN A 563 14.72 8.29 0.32
CA ASN A 563 13.44 7.79 -0.22
C ASN A 563 12.37 8.89 -0.22
N ILE A 564 12.23 9.63 0.88
CA ILE A 564 11.26 10.72 0.99
C ILE A 564 11.55 11.81 -0.05
N GLY A 565 12.78 12.27 -0.15
CA GLY A 565 13.18 13.30 -1.12
C GLY A 565 12.96 12.87 -2.56
N CYS A 566 13.42 11.65 -2.92
CA CYS A 566 13.21 11.09 -4.25
C CYS A 566 11.72 10.82 -4.55
N SER A 567 10.94 10.35 -3.57
CA SER A 567 9.50 10.12 -3.74
C SER A 567 8.76 11.42 -4.06
N LEU A 568 9.04 12.50 -3.32
CA LEU A 568 8.43 13.80 -3.58
C LEU A 568 8.80 14.36 -4.95
N LEU A 569 10.08 14.23 -5.33
CA LEU A 569 10.56 14.71 -6.62
C LEU A 569 9.97 13.90 -7.78
N LEU A 570 10.13 12.58 -7.76
CA LEU A 570 9.66 11.70 -8.84
C LEU A 570 8.14 11.64 -8.93
N PHE A 571 7.44 11.71 -7.79
CA PHE A 571 5.99 11.81 -7.79
C PHE A 571 5.52 13.06 -8.55
N ARG A 572 6.11 14.24 -8.27
CA ARG A 572 5.78 15.47 -8.98
C ARG A 572 6.11 15.43 -10.46
N LEU A 573 7.25 14.84 -10.82
CA LEU A 573 7.68 14.74 -12.22
C LEU A 573 6.79 13.81 -13.04
N LEU A 574 6.35 12.68 -12.47
CA LEU A 574 5.55 11.67 -13.17
C LEU A 574 4.03 11.86 -12.99
N LEU A 575 3.62 12.75 -12.10
CA LEU A 575 2.21 13.00 -11.83
C LEU A 575 1.43 13.49 -13.05
N PRO A 576 1.97 14.37 -13.92
CA PRO A 576 1.23 14.85 -15.11
C PRO A 576 0.80 13.71 -16.03
N GLY A 577 1.64 12.68 -16.23
CA GLY A 577 1.30 11.49 -17.00
C GLY A 577 0.44 10.46 -16.25
N GLY A 578 -0.02 10.75 -15.02
CA GLY A 578 -0.79 9.80 -14.20
C GLY A 578 0.04 8.69 -13.55
N TYR A 579 1.38 8.75 -13.63
CA TYR A 579 2.31 7.75 -13.11
C TYR A 579 3.07 8.20 -11.86
N GLY A 580 2.57 9.19 -11.10
CA GLY A 580 3.20 9.67 -9.87
C GLY A 580 3.53 8.54 -8.87
N HIS A 581 2.66 7.56 -8.73
CA HIS A 581 2.87 6.37 -7.90
C HIS A 581 4.09 5.53 -8.31
N VAL A 582 4.42 5.46 -9.60
CA VAL A 582 5.63 4.78 -10.09
C VAL A 582 6.89 5.46 -9.56
N GLY A 583 6.86 6.81 -9.44
CA GLY A 583 7.93 7.59 -8.83
C GLY A 583 8.22 7.15 -7.39
N ILE A 584 7.20 6.82 -6.60
CA ILE A 584 7.35 6.30 -5.22
C ILE A 584 8.01 4.90 -5.24
N ALA A 585 7.62 4.04 -6.17
CA ALA A 585 8.21 2.71 -6.31
C ALA A 585 9.70 2.79 -6.69
N ILE A 586 10.06 3.63 -7.66
CA ILE A 586 11.45 3.88 -8.08
C ILE A 586 12.26 4.49 -6.93
N ALA A 587 11.71 5.48 -6.21
CA ALA A 587 12.38 6.09 -5.06
C ALA A 587 12.71 5.06 -3.97
N THR A 588 11.79 4.11 -3.74
CA THR A 588 12.00 2.99 -2.81
C THR A 588 13.15 2.09 -3.28
N ALA A 589 13.23 1.81 -4.58
CA ALA A 589 14.35 1.06 -5.15
C ALA A 589 15.70 1.81 -5.01
N VAL A 590 15.72 3.10 -5.34
CA VAL A 590 16.91 3.97 -5.18
C VAL A 590 17.38 3.98 -3.74
N SER A 591 16.48 4.17 -2.78
CA SER A 591 16.83 4.19 -1.36
C SER A 591 17.42 2.88 -0.86
N ALA A 592 16.95 1.74 -1.38
CA ALA A 592 17.52 0.43 -1.06
C ALA A 592 18.97 0.32 -1.54
N TRP A 593 19.27 0.76 -2.75
CA TRP A 593 20.64 0.79 -3.27
C TRP A 593 21.54 1.76 -2.50
N VAL A 594 21.04 2.93 -2.11
CA VAL A 594 21.76 3.85 -1.24
C VAL A 594 22.10 3.16 0.09
N ASN A 595 21.14 2.46 0.70
CA ASN A 595 21.38 1.72 1.94
C ASN A 595 22.44 0.62 1.76
N VAL A 596 22.41 -0.13 0.65
CA VAL A 596 23.46 -1.13 0.30
C VAL A 596 24.83 -0.47 0.22
N VAL A 597 24.95 0.65 -0.49
CA VAL A 597 26.22 1.36 -0.63
C VAL A 597 26.74 1.86 0.72
N LEU A 598 25.86 2.41 1.56
CA LEU A 598 26.24 2.86 2.90
C LEU A 598 26.68 1.69 3.79
N LEU A 599 25.91 0.59 3.82
CA LEU A 599 26.29 -0.60 4.56
C LEU A 599 27.62 -1.17 4.06
N TRP A 600 27.81 -1.23 2.74
CA TRP A 600 29.08 -1.70 2.15
C TRP A 600 30.27 -0.83 2.57
N ARG A 601 30.18 0.48 2.40
CA ARG A 601 31.24 1.42 2.78
C ARG A 601 31.55 1.40 4.27
N GLY A 602 30.53 1.27 5.11
CA GLY A 602 30.71 1.25 6.56
C GLY A 602 31.30 -0.06 7.12
N MET A 603 31.54 -1.08 6.29
CA MET A 603 32.26 -2.29 6.68
C MET A 603 33.78 -2.12 6.73
N ASP A 604 34.31 -0.95 6.38
CA ASP A 604 35.72 -0.59 6.50
C ASP A 604 36.70 -1.62 5.88
N GLY A 605 36.31 -2.18 4.71
CA GLY A 605 37.11 -3.16 3.99
C GLY A 605 37.08 -4.60 4.55
N PHE A 606 36.22 -4.89 5.53
CA PHE A 606 36.04 -6.25 6.08
C PHE A 606 35.66 -7.28 5.01
N VAL A 607 34.83 -6.88 4.06
CA VAL A 607 34.48 -7.72 2.91
C VAL A 607 35.06 -7.07 1.64
N LYS A 608 36.07 -7.68 1.09
CA LYS A 608 36.64 -7.26 -0.21
C LYS A 608 36.12 -8.19 -1.29
N ILE A 609 35.54 -7.62 -2.37
CA ILE A 609 35.09 -8.41 -3.53
C ILE A 609 36.29 -8.62 -4.45
N PRO A 610 36.79 -9.86 -4.63
CA PRO A 610 37.81 -10.16 -5.61
C PRO A 610 37.36 -9.85 -7.04
N ARG A 611 38.30 -9.57 -7.94
CA ARG A 611 38.00 -9.29 -9.35
C ARG A 611 37.23 -10.42 -10.04
N SER A 612 37.54 -11.68 -9.65
CA SER A 612 36.82 -12.88 -10.13
C SER A 612 35.32 -12.85 -9.76
N GLU A 613 34.98 -12.41 -8.56
CA GLU A 613 33.58 -12.32 -8.09
C GLU A 613 32.83 -11.20 -8.83
N TRP A 614 33.46 -10.06 -9.07
CA TRP A 614 32.87 -9.01 -9.92
C TRP A 614 32.55 -9.52 -11.32
N GLN A 615 33.46 -10.31 -11.93
CA GLN A 615 33.20 -10.91 -13.23
C GLN A 615 32.03 -11.90 -13.20
N ARG A 616 31.88 -12.68 -12.11
CA ARG A 616 30.71 -13.56 -11.92
C ARG A 616 29.41 -12.77 -11.79
N LEU A 617 29.40 -11.73 -10.98
CA LEU A 617 28.23 -10.87 -10.84
C LEU A 617 27.82 -10.22 -12.16
N LEU A 618 28.77 -9.76 -12.96
CA LEU A 618 28.52 -9.19 -14.29
C LEU A 618 27.94 -10.25 -15.26
N ARG A 619 28.46 -11.50 -15.22
CA ARG A 619 27.91 -12.59 -16.04
C ARG A 619 26.48 -12.95 -15.60
N MET A 620 26.19 -12.96 -14.29
CA MET A 620 24.82 -13.15 -13.76
C MET A 620 23.88 -12.02 -14.22
N ALA A 621 24.33 -10.77 -14.19
CA ALA A 621 23.56 -9.65 -14.67
C ALA A 621 23.27 -9.75 -16.17
N LEU A 622 24.28 -10.09 -16.98
CA LEU A 622 24.11 -10.31 -18.43
C LEU A 622 23.14 -11.47 -18.71
N ALA A 623 23.30 -12.61 -18.01
CA ALA A 623 22.38 -13.74 -18.13
C ALA A 623 20.93 -13.35 -17.78
N SER A 624 20.75 -12.51 -16.75
CA SER A 624 19.44 -12.01 -16.32
C SER A 624 18.82 -11.07 -17.36
N LEU A 625 19.60 -10.19 -17.99
CA LEU A 625 19.13 -9.30 -19.05
C LEU A 625 18.72 -10.08 -20.31
N LEU A 626 19.55 -11.04 -20.73
CA LEU A 626 19.26 -11.90 -21.88
C LEU A 626 18.00 -12.76 -21.62
N MET A 627 17.89 -13.33 -20.42
CA MET A 627 16.68 -14.03 -20.00
C MET A 627 15.47 -13.10 -20.03
N GLY A 628 15.60 -11.86 -19.52
CA GLY A 628 14.54 -10.87 -19.53
C GLY A 628 14.02 -10.59 -20.96
N ALA A 629 14.93 -10.47 -21.93
CA ALA A 629 14.55 -10.30 -23.33
C ALA A 629 13.75 -11.50 -23.87
N VAL A 630 14.18 -12.74 -23.56
CA VAL A 630 13.46 -13.95 -23.99
C VAL A 630 12.09 -14.05 -23.30
N VAL A 631 12.00 -13.73 -22.02
CA VAL A 631 10.75 -13.73 -21.25
C VAL A 631 9.80 -12.66 -21.76
N TYR A 632 10.29 -11.49 -22.16
CA TYR A 632 9.51 -10.45 -22.83
C TYR A 632 8.88 -10.94 -24.12
N LEU A 633 9.67 -11.59 -25.00
CA LEU A 633 9.17 -12.18 -26.23
C LEU A 633 8.14 -13.29 -25.97
N ALA A 634 8.36 -14.11 -24.93
CA ALA A 634 7.38 -15.11 -24.51
C ALA A 634 6.07 -14.46 -24.02
N GLY A 635 6.15 -13.34 -23.33
CA GLY A 635 4.99 -12.56 -22.91
C GLY A 635 4.17 -12.06 -24.09
N LEU A 636 4.83 -11.51 -25.14
CA LEU A 636 4.17 -11.10 -26.38
C LEU A 636 3.51 -12.28 -27.11
N ALA A 637 4.21 -13.42 -27.20
CA ALA A 637 3.68 -14.61 -27.86
C ALA A 637 2.45 -15.21 -27.14
N LEU A 638 2.31 -15.00 -25.85
CA LEU A 638 1.23 -15.52 -25.01
C LEU A 638 0.15 -14.47 -24.68
N GLU A 639 0.18 -13.30 -25.30
CA GLU A 639 -0.74 -12.20 -25.01
C GLU A 639 -2.22 -12.61 -25.17
N SER A 640 -2.55 -13.40 -26.21
CA SER A 640 -3.89 -13.93 -26.42
C SER A 640 -4.37 -14.85 -25.28
N TRP A 641 -3.46 -15.60 -24.67
CA TRP A 641 -3.77 -16.46 -23.53
C TRP A 641 -3.92 -15.65 -22.25
N LEU A 642 -3.15 -14.59 -22.09
CA LEU A 642 -3.25 -13.66 -20.95
C LEU A 642 -4.56 -12.87 -20.94
N SER A 643 -5.16 -12.65 -22.11
CA SER A 643 -6.48 -12.02 -22.27
C SER A 643 -7.64 -13.02 -22.16
N GLY A 644 -7.35 -14.32 -22.09
CA GLY A 644 -8.32 -15.39 -22.09
C GLY A 644 -8.91 -15.72 -20.71
N THR A 645 -9.37 -16.97 -20.58
CA THR A 645 -9.93 -17.51 -19.32
C THR A 645 -8.88 -17.58 -18.19
N VAL A 646 -9.34 -17.71 -16.94
CA VAL A 646 -8.44 -17.83 -15.78
C VAL A 646 -7.43 -18.97 -15.95
N TRP A 647 -7.83 -20.11 -16.50
CA TRP A 647 -6.95 -21.25 -16.75
C TRP A 647 -5.89 -20.94 -17.81
N GLN A 648 -6.27 -20.28 -18.91
CA GLN A 648 -5.32 -19.84 -19.95
C GLN A 648 -4.28 -18.87 -19.38
N ARG A 649 -4.70 -17.90 -18.59
CA ARG A 649 -3.80 -16.96 -17.89
C ARG A 649 -2.83 -17.68 -16.97
N MET A 650 -3.29 -18.62 -16.16
CA MET A 650 -2.43 -19.39 -15.24
C MET A 650 -1.41 -20.25 -16.01
N ILE A 651 -1.81 -20.88 -17.11
CA ILE A 651 -0.89 -21.65 -17.97
C ILE A 651 0.12 -20.72 -18.63
N ALA A 652 -0.32 -19.59 -19.18
CA ALA A 652 0.58 -18.59 -19.77
C ALA A 652 1.65 -18.11 -18.76
N LEU A 653 1.23 -17.76 -17.54
CA LEU A 653 2.16 -17.38 -16.48
C LEU A 653 3.15 -18.50 -16.13
N ALA A 654 2.66 -19.74 -16.02
CA ALA A 654 3.52 -20.90 -15.74
C ALA A 654 4.55 -21.12 -16.86
N LEU A 655 4.15 -20.95 -18.13
CA LEU A 655 5.05 -21.04 -19.27
C LEU A 655 6.08 -19.90 -19.29
N ILE A 656 5.68 -18.67 -19.02
CA ILE A 656 6.58 -17.50 -18.94
C ILE A 656 7.63 -17.72 -17.84
N VAL A 657 7.19 -18.12 -16.63
CA VAL A 657 8.08 -18.39 -15.51
C VAL A 657 9.00 -19.60 -15.80
N GLY A 658 8.45 -20.69 -16.35
CA GLY A 658 9.21 -21.88 -16.72
C GLY A 658 10.27 -21.58 -17.78
N THR A 659 9.94 -20.79 -18.80
CA THR A 659 10.89 -20.31 -19.81
C THR A 659 12.01 -19.49 -19.15
N GLY A 660 11.66 -18.56 -18.25
CA GLY A 660 12.64 -17.77 -17.52
C GLY A 660 13.62 -18.61 -16.72
N ILE A 661 13.13 -19.57 -15.93
CA ILE A 661 13.96 -20.47 -15.13
C ILE A 661 14.90 -21.29 -16.01
N THR A 662 14.39 -21.86 -17.09
CA THR A 662 15.15 -22.73 -18.01
C THR A 662 16.24 -21.94 -18.73
N VAL A 663 15.87 -20.79 -19.32
CA VAL A 663 16.81 -19.92 -20.07
C VAL A 663 17.88 -19.35 -19.14
N TYR A 664 17.49 -18.85 -17.97
CA TYR A 664 18.47 -18.35 -16.99
C TYR A 664 19.43 -19.43 -16.53
N GLY A 665 18.91 -20.62 -16.17
CA GLY A 665 19.73 -21.75 -15.77
C GLY A 665 20.76 -22.14 -16.85
N ALA A 666 20.33 -22.20 -18.11
CA ALA A 666 21.21 -22.48 -19.25
C ALA A 666 22.30 -21.40 -19.44
N LEU A 667 21.87 -20.09 -19.39
CA LEU A 667 22.80 -18.96 -19.57
C LEU A 667 23.82 -18.83 -18.44
N VAL A 668 23.45 -19.05 -17.19
CA VAL A 668 24.34 -18.94 -16.03
C VAL A 668 25.41 -20.05 -16.10
N LEU A 669 25.04 -21.25 -16.56
CA LEU A 669 25.98 -22.36 -16.75
C LEU A 669 26.90 -22.14 -17.96
N SER A 670 26.34 -21.70 -19.11
CA SER A 670 27.12 -21.47 -20.33
C SER A 670 28.11 -20.31 -20.22
N LEU A 671 27.74 -19.25 -19.52
CA LEU A 671 28.60 -18.09 -19.25
C LEU A 671 29.63 -18.37 -18.11
N GLY A 672 29.55 -19.52 -17.46
CA GLY A 672 30.45 -19.87 -16.36
C GLY A 672 30.27 -18.96 -15.13
N ALA A 673 29.08 -18.44 -14.92
CA ALA A 673 28.78 -17.63 -13.76
C ALA A 673 28.62 -18.49 -12.48
N THR A 674 28.18 -19.75 -12.64
CA THR A 674 28.17 -20.76 -11.57
C THR A 674 28.46 -22.15 -12.17
N SER A 675 28.76 -23.14 -11.32
CA SER A 675 28.96 -24.52 -11.74
C SER A 675 27.89 -25.44 -11.14
N LEU A 676 27.57 -26.53 -11.85
CA LEU A 676 26.63 -27.53 -11.36
C LEU A 676 27.07 -28.14 -10.01
N SER A 677 28.37 -28.26 -9.78
CA SER A 677 28.93 -28.71 -8.50
C SER A 677 28.72 -27.73 -7.38
N ALA A 678 28.84 -26.43 -7.64
CA ALA A 678 28.57 -25.36 -6.68
C ALA A 678 27.05 -25.26 -6.33
N LEU A 679 26.18 -25.41 -7.33
CA LEU A 679 24.73 -25.48 -7.11
C LEU A 679 24.33 -26.72 -6.31
N ARG A 680 24.91 -27.89 -6.64
CA ARG A 680 24.63 -29.13 -5.92
C ARG A 680 25.16 -29.10 -4.49
N SER A 681 26.34 -28.53 -4.25
CA SER A 681 26.89 -28.39 -2.90
C SER A 681 26.09 -27.42 -2.02
N SER A 682 25.55 -26.32 -2.57
CA SER A 682 24.69 -25.43 -1.85
C SER A 682 23.32 -26.03 -1.50
N LEU A 683 22.77 -26.90 -2.34
CA LEU A 683 21.52 -27.64 -2.10
C LEU A 683 21.68 -28.85 -1.17
N MET A 684 22.90 -29.50 -1.16
CA MET A 684 23.16 -30.69 -0.33
C MET A 684 23.77 -30.37 1.04
N ALA A 685 24.32 -29.17 1.25
CA ALA A 685 24.87 -28.77 2.56
C ALA A 685 23.85 -28.82 3.71
N ASP A 686 22.56 -28.85 3.38
CA ASP A 686 21.47 -28.97 4.35
C ASP A 686 21.14 -30.42 4.75
N ARG A 687 21.50 -31.42 3.92
CA ARG A 687 21.22 -32.85 4.22
C ARG A 687 22.29 -33.55 5.06
N GLY A 688 23.49 -32.99 5.15
CA GLY A 688 24.62 -33.58 5.89
C GLY A 688 24.72 -33.18 7.38
N ARG A 689 23.78 -32.41 7.92
CA ARG A 689 23.74 -31.94 9.32
C ARG A 689 22.65 -32.59 10.18
N GLU A 690 21.93 -33.58 9.66
CA GLU A 690 20.92 -34.35 10.43
C GLU A 690 21.42 -35.73 10.88
N ASN A 691 22.72 -36.04 10.71
CA ASN A 691 23.35 -37.25 11.29
C ASN A 691 24.33 -36.86 12.39
#